data_81cd3cf54599b67c38a7427e03ff1dad
#
_entry.id   81cd3cf54599b67c38a7427e03ff1dad
#
_cell.length_a   1.000
_cell.length_b   1.000
_cell.length_c   1.000
_cell.angle_alpha   90.00
_cell.angle_beta   90.00
_cell.angle_gamma   90.00
#
_symmetry.space_group_name_H-M   'P 1'
#
loop_
_entity.id
_entity.type
_entity.pdbx_description
1 polymer ?
#
loop_
_entity_poly.entity_id
_entity_poly.type
_entity_poly.pdbx_seq_one_letter_code
_entity_poly.pdbx_strand_id
1 'polypeptide(L)'
;MTNEIGKDQVIPRRNVGIFAHVDAGKTTTTEHFLYHSGRIRALGSVDSGTAQTDSMDVERERGISVRSATTTLTWKDTSINLVDTPGHVDFLSEVERSLRVMDGAILIVSAVEGVQSQTEMIWHALQTLRIPTLLYVNKMDRVGADAARVLRDIEKQLTGMAVPIYAPLGAEDTFRGAENVLIEGASGAPSFDLAAAVEKLSELDEQLLTSYIEGVPILARDVKAALQRYTRQGQAFPLLVGASSTGLGIEELMEAILDYLPGPSGRAEQPLSAVVFKVERDKTMGRMAYVRLYEGTIRNRDTVLNATRGVEEKVTQIRKIDGRRAEDIGYVAAGDIAAVCGLTQVRIGDVLGRPDAVPPAPRLAVPLLTVQVHAESDAQYPALVAALQELTDEDPLLDLQWLQEERELHVKVMGAIQLEILTSLLTSRFGLHARFDQPSVIYKETPAQSGEGFIAYTMPKPCWAILRFRIEPGAPGSGLIYSSQVRPDQLLAQYQSEVERRVPEALQQGLLGWEVTDLKVTLVEGEHHVWHTHPLDFAVATPMGLMQGLAQTGTTLLEPMLQVRITVPEVYGGKVLSDLVQMRAIFDPPQLGGDRFVVEGRLPVATSLDYPVKLSAMSGGRGVITSSFGGYQPSPPDVQAERRRRGVNPLDQSKYILAVRKALST
;
A
#
# COMPACT_ATOMS: atom_id res chain seq x y z
N MET A 1 37.55 -8.03 38.17
CA MET A 1 36.71 -6.80 38.16
C MET A 1 35.62 -7.05 37.13
N THR A 2 34.52 -7.54 37.62
CA THR A 2 33.30 -7.81 36.86
C THR A 2 32.61 -6.48 36.57
N ASN A 3 32.63 -6.04 35.31
CA ASN A 3 31.84 -4.91 34.85
C ASN A 3 30.36 -5.27 35.01
N GLU A 4 29.69 -4.59 35.92
CA GLU A 4 28.24 -4.54 35.99
C GLU A 4 27.74 -3.92 34.67
N ILE A 5 27.14 -4.75 33.84
CA ILE A 5 26.30 -4.31 32.72
C ILE A 5 25.11 -3.62 33.38
N GLY A 6 25.08 -2.29 33.28
CA GLY A 6 23.96 -1.47 33.76
C GLY A 6 22.67 -2.06 33.18
N LYS A 7 21.67 -2.17 34.06
CA LYS A 7 20.29 -2.46 33.66
C LYS A 7 19.84 -1.31 32.75
N ASP A 8 19.93 -1.53 31.43
CA ASP A 8 19.29 -0.65 30.46
C ASP A 8 17.80 -0.62 30.82
N GLN A 9 17.35 0.50 31.34
CA GLN A 9 15.93 0.75 31.52
C GLN A 9 15.30 0.62 30.13
N VAL A 10 14.47 -0.41 29.94
CA VAL A 10 13.72 -0.61 28.70
C VAL A 10 12.76 0.58 28.57
N ILE A 11 13.15 1.58 27.80
CA ILE A 11 12.31 2.75 27.51
C ILE A 11 11.07 2.23 26.78
N PRO A 12 9.85 2.48 27.31
CA PRO A 12 8.62 2.12 26.62
C PRO A 12 8.62 2.69 25.20
N ARG A 13 8.13 1.92 24.23
CA ARG A 13 8.16 2.31 22.82
C ARG A 13 6.77 2.24 22.20
N ARG A 14 6.54 3.09 21.19
CA ARG A 14 5.35 3.07 20.33
C ARG A 14 5.79 3.24 18.87
N ASN A 15 5.28 2.42 17.96
CA ASN A 15 5.43 2.61 16.52
C ASN A 15 4.07 3.04 15.97
N VAL A 16 3.95 4.30 15.62
CA VAL A 16 2.67 4.92 15.28
C VAL A 16 2.70 5.49 13.88
N GLY A 17 1.73 5.12 13.07
CA GLY A 17 1.51 5.71 11.76
C GLY A 17 0.52 6.88 11.79
N ILE A 18 0.80 7.92 11.02
CA ILE A 18 -0.16 8.99 10.78
C ILE A 18 -0.69 8.89 9.36
N PHE A 19 -2.01 8.82 9.26
CA PHE A 19 -2.76 8.71 8.02
C PHE A 19 -3.78 9.81 7.89
N ALA A 20 -3.96 10.30 6.68
CA ALA A 20 -4.96 11.31 6.36
C ALA A 20 -5.24 11.32 4.86
N HIS A 21 -6.41 11.81 4.46
CA HIS A 21 -6.58 12.26 3.08
C HIS A 21 -5.77 13.56 2.84
N VAL A 22 -5.61 13.91 1.58
CA VAL A 22 -4.90 15.13 1.16
C VAL A 22 -5.50 16.35 1.87
N ASP A 23 -4.66 17.25 2.33
CA ASP A 23 -5.03 18.50 3.03
C ASP A 23 -5.73 18.34 4.40
N ALA A 24 -5.90 17.15 4.96
CA ALA A 24 -6.51 17.01 6.30
C ALA A 24 -5.63 17.55 7.45
N GLY A 25 -4.40 17.99 7.16
CA GLY A 25 -3.49 18.59 8.14
C GLY A 25 -2.49 17.62 8.77
N LYS A 26 -2.18 16.52 8.08
CA LYS A 26 -1.22 15.50 8.54
C LYS A 26 0.14 16.08 8.87
N THR A 27 0.81 16.74 7.91
CA THR A 27 2.14 17.33 8.08
C THR A 27 2.17 18.36 9.20
N THR A 28 1.13 19.20 9.31
CA THR A 28 1.00 20.18 10.40
C THR A 28 0.90 19.49 11.77
N THR A 29 0.15 18.38 11.88
CA THR A 29 0.07 17.59 13.12
C THR A 29 1.43 16.99 13.47
N THR A 30 2.16 16.44 12.50
CA THR A 30 3.52 15.90 12.70
C THR A 30 4.50 16.98 13.16
N GLU A 31 4.49 18.17 12.56
CA GLU A 31 5.33 19.31 12.99
C GLU A 31 5.04 19.71 14.44
N HIS A 32 3.78 19.75 14.87
CA HIS A 32 3.43 20.02 16.26
C HIS A 32 3.92 18.92 17.20
N PHE A 33 3.86 17.64 16.83
CA PHE A 33 4.44 16.57 17.65
C PHE A 33 5.94 16.79 17.87
N LEU A 34 6.67 17.16 16.82
CA LEU A 34 8.09 17.48 16.90
C LEU A 34 8.37 18.71 17.77
N TYR A 35 7.50 19.72 17.70
CA TYR A 35 7.63 20.94 18.52
C TYR A 35 7.36 20.66 20.00
N HIS A 36 6.24 20.02 20.34
CA HIS A 36 5.87 19.72 21.74
C HIS A 36 6.83 18.73 22.39
N SER A 37 7.43 17.80 21.63
CA SER A 37 8.49 16.93 22.13
C SER A 37 9.86 17.63 22.28
N GLY A 38 9.96 18.93 21.94
CA GLY A 38 11.21 19.70 22.00
C GLY A 38 12.24 19.32 20.91
N ARG A 39 11.81 18.56 19.92
CA ARG A 39 12.66 18.09 18.84
C ARG A 39 13.04 19.21 17.87
N ILE A 40 12.10 20.10 17.59
CA ILE A 40 12.29 21.31 16.80
C ILE A 40 12.02 22.55 17.66
N ARG A 41 12.72 23.65 17.37
CA ARG A 41 12.61 24.90 18.13
C ARG A 41 11.54 25.85 17.59
N ALA A 42 11.12 25.66 16.36
CA ALA A 42 10.11 26.45 15.68
C ALA A 42 9.34 25.54 14.72
N LEU A 43 8.04 25.80 14.58
CA LEU A 43 7.16 25.08 13.67
C LEU A 43 7.54 25.38 12.21
N GLY A 44 7.67 24.33 11.40
CA GLY A 44 7.70 24.45 9.95
C GLY A 44 6.29 24.67 9.39
N SER A 45 6.21 25.17 8.17
CA SER A 45 4.95 25.38 7.44
C SER A 45 5.00 24.69 6.09
N VAL A 46 3.94 23.96 5.77
CA VAL A 46 3.76 23.34 4.45
C VAL A 46 3.72 24.43 3.36
N ASP A 47 2.94 25.51 3.61
CA ASP A 47 2.75 26.60 2.65
C ASP A 47 4.04 27.35 2.32
N SER A 48 4.99 27.40 3.28
CA SER A 48 6.30 28.03 3.07
C SER A 48 7.41 27.03 2.70
N GLY A 49 7.09 25.74 2.56
CA GLY A 49 8.05 24.67 2.21
C GLY A 49 9.13 24.43 3.27
N THR A 50 8.88 24.76 4.55
CA THR A 50 9.84 24.65 5.65
C THR A 50 9.58 23.46 6.57
N ALA A 51 8.59 22.62 6.27
CA ALA A 51 8.30 21.42 7.03
C ALA A 51 9.51 20.47 7.07
N GLN A 52 9.79 19.90 8.24
CA GLN A 52 10.96 19.01 8.45
C GLN A 52 10.75 17.63 7.82
N THR A 53 9.50 17.21 7.65
CA THR A 53 9.12 15.90 7.10
C THR A 53 9.22 15.85 5.57
N ASP A 54 9.10 17.00 4.89
CA ASP A 54 9.14 17.09 3.43
C ASP A 54 10.59 17.24 2.96
N SER A 55 11.20 16.13 2.56
CA SER A 55 12.63 16.06 2.22
C SER A 55 12.93 16.43 0.77
N MET A 56 11.96 16.28 -0.14
CA MET A 56 12.12 16.49 -1.58
C MET A 56 11.62 17.88 -2.00
N ASP A 57 12.28 18.48 -2.99
CA ASP A 57 11.86 19.79 -3.49
C ASP A 57 10.45 19.76 -4.06
N VAL A 58 10.07 18.67 -4.75
CA VAL A 58 8.72 18.47 -5.28
C VAL A 58 7.64 18.34 -4.18
N GLU A 59 7.97 17.77 -3.02
CA GLU A 59 7.07 17.75 -1.85
C GLU A 59 6.78 19.17 -1.37
N ARG A 60 7.83 20.00 -1.28
CA ARG A 60 7.73 21.39 -0.84
C ARG A 60 6.99 22.29 -1.84
N GLU A 61 7.25 22.10 -3.14
CA GLU A 61 6.60 22.88 -4.20
C GLU A 61 5.09 22.56 -4.31
N ARG A 62 4.72 21.30 -4.10
CA ARG A 62 3.35 20.81 -4.23
C ARG A 62 2.57 20.75 -2.93
N GLY A 63 3.24 20.85 -1.76
CA GLY A 63 2.63 20.68 -0.45
C GLY A 63 2.10 19.27 -0.18
N ILE A 64 2.66 18.23 -0.82
CA ILE A 64 2.24 16.84 -0.67
C ILE A 64 3.42 15.99 -0.21
N SER A 65 3.19 15.07 0.73
CA SER A 65 4.19 14.05 1.07
C SER A 65 4.19 12.94 0.04
N VAL A 66 5.38 12.54 -0.42
CA VAL A 66 5.58 11.53 -1.46
C VAL A 66 6.12 10.23 -0.87
N ARG A 67 7.06 10.34 0.08
CA ARG A 67 7.70 9.19 0.73
C ARG A 67 7.37 9.14 2.20
N SER A 68 7.31 7.92 2.73
CA SER A 68 7.16 7.71 4.16
C SER A 68 8.41 8.20 4.89
N ALA A 69 8.22 9.09 5.87
CA ALA A 69 9.27 9.57 6.76
C ALA A 69 9.14 8.92 8.13
N THR A 70 10.24 8.41 8.66
CA THR A 70 10.28 7.89 10.03
C THR A 70 11.05 8.88 10.91
N THR A 71 10.40 9.35 11.97
CA THR A 71 10.99 10.28 12.94
C THR A 71 10.80 9.74 14.34
N THR A 72 11.83 9.79 15.17
CA THR A 72 11.74 9.36 16.57
C THR A 72 11.62 10.60 17.47
N LEU A 73 10.64 10.61 18.34
CA LEU A 73 10.44 11.63 19.37
C LEU A 73 10.26 10.97 20.74
N THR A 74 10.44 11.74 21.81
CA THR A 74 10.22 11.27 23.19
C THR A 74 9.13 12.11 23.81
N TRP A 75 8.14 11.43 24.40
CA TRP A 75 7.06 12.05 25.15
C TRP A 75 6.86 11.30 26.46
N LYS A 76 6.96 12.00 27.62
CA LYS A 76 6.81 11.40 28.97
C LYS A 76 7.51 10.04 29.11
N ASP A 77 8.80 9.99 28.94
CA ASP A 77 9.65 8.78 29.08
C ASP A 77 9.31 7.63 28.10
N THR A 78 8.47 7.88 27.08
CA THR A 78 8.16 6.93 26.02
C THR A 78 8.79 7.39 24.70
N SER A 79 9.51 6.48 24.04
CA SER A 79 10.01 6.69 22.69
C SER A 79 8.91 6.39 21.67
N ILE A 80 8.59 7.34 20.80
CA ILE A 80 7.60 7.19 19.74
C ILE A 80 8.32 7.23 18.40
N ASN A 81 8.31 6.13 17.66
CA ASN A 81 8.68 6.11 16.26
C ASN A 81 7.43 6.48 15.45
N LEU A 82 7.44 7.69 14.93
CA LEU A 82 6.36 8.22 14.11
C LEU A 82 6.66 7.93 12.64
N VAL A 83 5.73 7.26 11.97
CA VAL A 83 5.81 6.99 10.54
C VAL A 83 4.79 7.87 9.84
N ASP A 84 5.27 8.92 9.22
CA ASP A 84 4.47 9.83 8.41
C ASP A 84 4.28 9.25 7.01
N THR A 85 3.04 9.07 6.57
CA THR A 85 2.70 8.40 5.31
C THR A 85 2.19 9.41 4.28
N PRO A 86 2.42 9.17 2.97
CA PRO A 86 1.81 10.00 1.94
C PRO A 86 0.29 10.01 2.01
N GLY A 87 -0.31 11.16 1.70
CA GLY A 87 -1.76 11.31 1.65
C GLY A 87 -2.36 11.18 0.24
N HIS A 88 -1.56 11.03 -0.83
CA HIS A 88 -2.05 10.99 -2.21
C HIS A 88 -2.18 9.56 -2.74
N VAL A 89 -3.21 9.30 -3.56
CA VAL A 89 -3.50 7.95 -4.11
C VAL A 89 -2.36 7.37 -4.95
N ASP A 90 -1.57 8.20 -5.64
CA ASP A 90 -0.43 7.75 -6.44
C ASP A 90 0.67 7.11 -5.58
N PHE A 91 0.65 7.32 -4.25
CA PHE A 91 1.65 6.82 -3.30
C PHE A 91 1.08 5.78 -2.32
N LEU A 92 -0.02 5.13 -2.66
CA LEU A 92 -0.60 4.07 -1.83
C LEU A 92 0.37 2.90 -1.58
N SER A 93 1.35 2.70 -2.44
CA SER A 93 2.43 1.72 -2.22
C SER A 93 3.25 2.03 -0.96
N GLU A 94 3.50 3.30 -0.68
CA GLU A 94 4.19 3.73 0.54
C GLU A 94 3.33 3.51 1.78
N VAL A 95 2.01 3.80 1.68
CA VAL A 95 1.04 3.54 2.75
C VAL A 95 0.99 2.04 3.07
N GLU A 96 0.88 1.20 2.05
CA GLU A 96 0.84 -0.27 2.17
C GLU A 96 2.07 -0.83 2.93
N ARG A 97 3.26 -0.35 2.58
CA ARG A 97 4.51 -0.78 3.23
C ARG A 97 4.57 -0.32 4.68
N SER A 98 4.14 0.90 4.93
CA SER A 98 4.15 1.50 6.26
C SER A 98 3.19 0.82 7.22
N LEU A 99 2.03 0.34 6.76
CA LEU A 99 1.05 -0.37 7.58
C LEU A 99 1.63 -1.61 8.28
N ARG A 100 2.61 -2.28 7.68
CA ARG A 100 3.24 -3.49 8.25
C ARG A 100 4.17 -3.21 9.41
N VAL A 101 4.56 -1.98 9.67
CA VAL A 101 5.60 -1.66 10.67
C VAL A 101 5.07 -1.00 11.93
N MET A 102 3.78 -0.74 11.98
CA MET A 102 3.13 -0.01 13.06
C MET A 102 2.48 -0.93 14.08
N ASP A 103 2.44 -0.47 15.32
CA ASP A 103 1.71 -1.11 16.41
C ASP A 103 0.38 -0.36 16.69
N GLY A 104 0.24 0.86 16.16
CA GLY A 104 -0.97 1.67 16.23
C GLY A 104 -0.98 2.77 15.16
N ALA A 105 -2.13 3.35 14.94
CA ALA A 105 -2.36 4.37 13.92
C ALA A 105 -3.14 5.58 14.46
N ILE A 106 -2.92 6.73 13.83
CA ILE A 106 -3.76 7.92 13.94
C ILE A 106 -4.37 8.16 12.57
N LEU A 107 -5.69 8.17 12.48
CA LEU A 107 -6.42 8.53 11.27
C LEU A 107 -7.00 9.92 11.44
N ILE A 108 -6.48 10.88 10.69
CA ILE A 108 -6.92 12.27 10.71
C ILE A 108 -8.06 12.46 9.71
N VAL A 109 -9.16 13.04 10.18
CA VAL A 109 -10.34 13.39 9.38
C VAL A 109 -10.57 14.89 9.51
N SER A 110 -10.82 15.59 8.43
CA SER A 110 -11.09 17.02 8.48
C SER A 110 -12.50 17.32 9.00
N ALA A 111 -12.62 18.27 9.94
CA ALA A 111 -13.91 18.75 10.43
C ALA A 111 -14.75 19.46 9.35
N VAL A 112 -14.11 19.91 8.27
CA VAL A 112 -14.76 20.60 7.14
C VAL A 112 -15.16 19.63 6.04
N GLU A 113 -14.21 18.81 5.57
CA GLU A 113 -14.42 17.89 4.44
C GLU A 113 -15.10 16.58 4.85
N GLY A 114 -14.98 16.15 6.11
CA GLY A 114 -15.51 14.89 6.61
C GLY A 114 -14.75 13.66 6.09
N VAL A 115 -15.39 12.50 6.10
CA VAL A 115 -14.85 11.25 5.57
C VAL A 115 -14.76 11.34 4.05
N GLN A 116 -13.58 11.03 3.51
CA GLN A 116 -13.33 10.96 2.08
C GLN A 116 -13.06 9.50 1.68
N SER A 117 -13.21 9.12 0.42
CA SER A 117 -13.01 7.73 0.00
C SER A 117 -11.58 7.24 0.25
N GLN A 118 -10.62 8.14 0.25
CA GLN A 118 -9.25 7.83 0.64
C GLN A 118 -9.17 7.46 2.14
N THR A 119 -9.94 8.15 2.98
CA THR A 119 -10.10 7.80 4.40
C THR A 119 -10.72 6.42 4.56
N GLU A 120 -11.77 6.09 3.78
CA GLU A 120 -12.41 4.77 3.78
C GLU A 120 -11.43 3.66 3.38
N MET A 121 -10.62 3.88 2.35
CA MET A 121 -9.63 2.91 1.87
C MET A 121 -8.55 2.64 2.93
N ILE A 122 -7.99 3.69 3.53
CA ILE A 122 -7.02 3.57 4.61
C ILE A 122 -7.66 2.86 5.80
N TRP A 123 -8.88 3.25 6.17
CA TRP A 123 -9.64 2.61 7.25
C TRP A 123 -9.81 1.11 7.02
N HIS A 124 -10.24 0.72 5.82
CA HIS A 124 -10.41 -0.71 5.48
C HIS A 124 -9.10 -1.50 5.64
N ALA A 125 -7.97 -0.91 5.25
CA ALA A 125 -6.66 -1.52 5.45
C ALA A 125 -6.29 -1.67 6.91
N LEU A 126 -6.50 -0.62 7.73
CA LEU A 126 -6.27 -0.63 9.17
C LEU A 126 -7.11 -1.72 9.86
N GLN A 127 -8.38 -1.85 9.46
CA GLN A 127 -9.29 -2.88 10.00
C GLN A 127 -8.88 -4.29 9.57
N THR A 128 -8.52 -4.50 8.31
CA THR A 128 -8.06 -5.81 7.80
C THR A 128 -6.84 -6.31 8.58
N LEU A 129 -5.92 -5.42 8.93
CA LEU A 129 -4.74 -5.71 9.74
C LEU A 129 -4.98 -5.63 11.25
N ARG A 130 -6.19 -5.26 11.69
CA ARG A 130 -6.57 -5.05 13.09
C ARG A 130 -5.62 -4.10 13.83
N ILE A 131 -5.20 -3.03 13.18
CA ILE A 131 -4.31 -2.03 13.78
C ILE A 131 -5.10 -1.15 14.73
N PRO A 132 -4.76 -1.09 16.03
CA PRO A 132 -5.34 -0.15 16.99
C PRO A 132 -5.25 1.29 16.47
N THR A 133 -6.39 1.99 16.40
CA THR A 133 -6.46 3.28 15.70
C THR A 133 -7.13 4.35 16.55
N LEU A 134 -6.49 5.52 16.62
CA LEU A 134 -7.08 6.76 17.13
C LEU A 134 -7.69 7.54 15.96
N LEU A 135 -8.89 8.07 16.16
CA LEU A 135 -9.55 8.97 15.21
C LEU A 135 -9.33 10.42 15.68
N TYR A 136 -8.81 11.27 14.81
CA TYR A 136 -8.55 12.67 15.13
C TYR A 136 -9.26 13.60 14.15
N VAL A 137 -10.29 14.31 14.62
CA VAL A 137 -11.05 15.29 13.85
C VAL A 137 -10.31 16.62 13.93
N ASN A 138 -9.62 16.98 12.86
CA ASN A 138 -8.75 18.15 12.75
C ASN A 138 -9.46 19.32 12.05
N LYS A 139 -8.88 20.51 12.08
CA LYS A 139 -9.38 21.76 11.44
C LYS A 139 -10.64 22.29 12.12
N MET A 140 -10.80 22.10 13.42
CA MET A 140 -11.93 22.65 14.18
C MET A 140 -11.99 24.19 14.18
N ASP A 141 -10.88 24.84 13.84
CA ASP A 141 -10.72 26.31 13.70
C ASP A 141 -11.15 26.88 12.34
N ARG A 142 -11.55 26.04 11.39
CA ARG A 142 -11.91 26.47 10.04
C ARG A 142 -13.41 26.69 9.90
N VAL A 143 -13.78 27.65 9.03
CA VAL A 143 -15.18 27.92 8.66
C VAL A 143 -15.81 26.65 8.06
N GLY A 144 -16.98 26.28 8.54
CA GLY A 144 -17.70 25.05 8.17
C GLY A 144 -17.28 23.80 8.98
N ALA A 145 -16.48 23.97 10.04
CA ALA A 145 -16.11 22.86 10.93
C ALA A 145 -17.31 22.40 11.77
N ASP A 146 -17.63 21.11 11.70
CA ASP A 146 -18.72 20.46 12.45
C ASP A 146 -18.32 19.05 12.90
N ALA A 147 -17.88 18.94 14.15
CA ALA A 147 -17.47 17.66 14.73
C ALA A 147 -18.62 16.66 14.83
N ALA A 148 -19.84 17.11 15.12
CA ALA A 148 -20.99 16.22 15.27
C ALA A 148 -21.42 15.64 13.91
N ARG A 149 -21.35 16.41 12.84
CA ARG A 149 -21.56 15.91 11.48
C ARG A 149 -20.49 14.88 11.12
N VAL A 150 -19.22 15.18 11.38
CA VAL A 150 -18.12 14.27 11.04
C VAL A 150 -18.18 12.99 11.88
N LEU A 151 -18.61 13.05 13.14
CA LEU A 151 -18.84 11.84 13.94
C LEU A 151 -19.92 10.94 13.28
N ARG A 152 -21.05 11.53 12.85
CA ARG A 152 -22.07 10.77 12.09
C ARG A 152 -21.57 10.20 10.77
N ASP A 153 -20.72 10.95 10.05
CA ASP A 153 -20.09 10.45 8.83
C ASP A 153 -19.16 9.25 9.12
N ILE A 154 -18.37 9.32 10.19
CA ILE A 154 -17.51 8.22 10.66
C ILE A 154 -18.36 7.01 11.05
N GLU A 155 -19.43 7.20 11.83
CA GLU A 155 -20.33 6.12 12.25
C GLU A 155 -20.98 5.41 11.07
N LYS A 156 -21.37 6.15 10.06
CA LYS A 156 -22.03 5.61 8.87
C LYS A 156 -21.07 4.94 7.89
N GLN A 157 -19.88 5.48 7.69
CA GLN A 157 -18.97 5.12 6.60
C GLN A 157 -17.77 4.30 7.06
N LEU A 158 -17.31 4.46 8.32
CA LEU A 158 -16.14 3.77 8.84
C LEU A 158 -16.52 2.74 9.92
N THR A 159 -17.04 3.21 11.07
CA THR A 159 -17.34 2.33 12.22
C THR A 159 -18.32 2.96 13.19
N GLY A 160 -19.32 2.19 13.64
CA GLY A 160 -20.18 2.58 14.78
C GLY A 160 -19.47 2.67 16.13
N MET A 161 -18.25 2.10 16.23
CA MET A 161 -17.48 2.03 17.49
C MET A 161 -16.47 3.18 17.66
N ALA A 162 -16.68 4.32 16.99
CA ALA A 162 -15.95 5.55 17.27
C ALA A 162 -16.42 6.14 18.60
N VAL A 163 -15.56 6.14 19.62
CA VAL A 163 -15.88 6.57 20.99
C VAL A 163 -15.28 7.96 21.25
N PRO A 164 -16.07 9.03 21.31
CA PRO A 164 -15.58 10.36 21.65
C PRO A 164 -15.01 10.39 23.06
N ILE A 165 -13.77 10.81 23.19
CA ILE A 165 -13.10 10.98 24.49
C ILE A 165 -12.78 12.44 24.82
N TYR A 166 -12.94 13.32 23.84
CA TYR A 166 -12.83 14.77 23.99
C TYR A 166 -13.99 15.47 23.29
N ALA A 167 -14.66 16.38 24.02
CA ALA A 167 -15.70 17.24 23.53
C ALA A 167 -15.12 18.57 23.00
N PRO A 168 -15.56 19.09 21.85
CA PRO A 168 -15.08 20.37 21.36
C PRO A 168 -15.59 21.55 22.21
N LEU A 169 -14.69 22.47 22.55
CA LEU A 169 -15.02 23.73 23.21
C LEU A 169 -15.12 24.85 22.17
N GLY A 170 -16.31 24.98 21.58
CA GLY A 170 -16.57 25.88 20.45
C GLY A 170 -16.27 25.25 19.10
N ALA A 171 -16.45 26.00 18.02
CA ALA A 171 -16.12 25.63 16.65
C ALA A 171 -15.70 26.88 15.86
N GLU A 172 -15.04 26.68 14.73
CA GLU A 172 -14.56 27.75 13.85
C GLU A 172 -13.67 28.75 14.64
N ASP A 173 -13.91 30.03 14.50
CA ASP A 173 -13.18 31.12 15.19
C ASP A 173 -13.37 31.12 16.71
N THR A 174 -14.38 30.42 17.22
CA THR A 174 -14.65 30.26 18.66
C THR A 174 -14.02 29.00 19.27
N PHE A 175 -13.36 28.18 18.47
CA PHE A 175 -12.71 26.96 18.97
C PHE A 175 -11.55 27.29 19.90
N ARG A 176 -11.63 26.78 21.16
CA ARG A 176 -10.65 27.05 22.23
C ARG A 176 -9.95 25.80 22.75
N GLY A 177 -10.17 24.64 22.13
CA GLY A 177 -9.63 23.35 22.54
C GLY A 177 -10.69 22.30 22.75
N ALA A 178 -10.37 21.28 23.53
CA ALA A 178 -11.25 20.14 23.77
C ALA A 178 -11.26 19.75 25.26
N GLU A 179 -12.40 19.36 25.78
CA GLU A 179 -12.59 18.90 27.14
C GLU A 179 -12.60 17.37 27.20
N ASN A 180 -11.82 16.77 28.13
CA ASN A 180 -11.82 15.32 28.30
C ASN A 180 -13.13 14.88 28.97
N VAL A 181 -13.93 14.06 28.28
CA VAL A 181 -15.23 13.57 28.79
C VAL A 181 -15.10 12.39 29.76
N LEU A 182 -13.93 11.78 29.87
CA LEU A 182 -13.63 10.69 30.78
C LEU A 182 -13.05 11.18 32.12
N ILE A 183 -13.39 12.40 32.52
CA ILE A 183 -13.05 12.99 33.80
C ILE A 183 -14.35 13.27 34.55
N GLU A 184 -14.35 12.99 35.87
CA GLU A 184 -15.52 13.28 36.74
C GLU A 184 -15.87 14.78 36.70
N GLY A 185 -17.14 15.09 36.41
CA GLY A 185 -17.63 16.47 36.34
C GLY A 185 -17.46 17.17 34.99
N ALA A 186 -16.98 16.48 33.95
CA ALA A 186 -16.96 17.04 32.60
C ALA A 186 -18.38 17.37 32.14
N SER A 187 -18.56 18.53 31.51
CA SER A 187 -19.87 18.97 31.00
C SER A 187 -20.25 18.29 29.70
N GLY A 188 -19.25 17.95 28.89
CA GLY A 188 -19.47 17.32 27.57
C GLY A 188 -20.32 18.17 26.62
N ALA A 189 -20.60 17.60 25.47
CA ALA A 189 -21.55 18.13 24.47
C ALA A 189 -22.40 16.96 23.96
N PRO A 190 -23.58 17.19 23.38
CA PRO A 190 -24.39 16.10 22.82
C PRO A 190 -23.57 15.21 21.88
N SER A 191 -23.65 13.89 22.10
CA SER A 191 -22.82 12.86 21.41
C SER A 191 -21.31 12.87 21.74
N PHE A 192 -20.84 13.83 22.57
CA PHE A 192 -19.46 13.94 23.05
C PHE A 192 -19.49 14.04 24.59
N ASP A 193 -20.05 13.04 25.25
CA ASP A 193 -20.15 12.96 26.71
C ASP A 193 -19.86 11.54 27.21
N LEU A 194 -19.79 11.38 28.51
CA LEU A 194 -19.55 10.08 29.14
C LEU A 194 -20.68 9.07 28.80
N ALA A 195 -21.92 9.54 28.68
CA ALA A 195 -23.06 8.68 28.41
C ALA A 195 -22.96 8.05 27.02
N ALA A 196 -22.58 8.82 26.01
CA ALA A 196 -22.34 8.31 24.65
C ALA A 196 -21.19 7.28 24.62
N ALA A 197 -20.13 7.50 25.41
CA ALA A 197 -19.03 6.54 25.53
C ALA A 197 -19.47 5.24 26.20
N VAL A 198 -20.28 5.32 27.26
CA VAL A 198 -20.84 4.17 27.97
C VAL A 198 -21.78 3.37 27.07
N GLU A 199 -22.68 4.03 26.35
CA GLU A 199 -23.62 3.37 25.43
C GLU A 199 -22.88 2.51 24.41
N LYS A 200 -21.90 3.09 23.72
CA LYS A 200 -21.10 2.37 22.71
C LYS A 200 -20.29 1.21 23.30
N LEU A 201 -19.59 1.43 24.40
CA LEU A 201 -18.77 0.38 25.00
C LEU A 201 -19.61 -0.73 25.65
N SER A 202 -20.85 -0.47 26.04
CA SER A 202 -21.77 -1.48 26.56
C SER A 202 -22.13 -2.53 25.50
N GLU A 203 -21.96 -2.25 24.20
CA GLU A 203 -22.11 -3.25 23.14
C GLU A 203 -21.00 -4.31 23.15
N LEU A 204 -19.83 -3.98 23.72
CA LEU A 204 -18.66 -4.87 23.77
C LEU A 204 -18.38 -5.44 25.16
N ASP A 205 -18.80 -4.74 26.22
CA ASP A 205 -18.43 -5.03 27.59
C ASP A 205 -19.63 -5.42 28.45
N GLU A 206 -19.73 -6.71 28.81
CA GLU A 206 -20.86 -7.24 29.62
C GLU A 206 -20.97 -6.57 30.98
N GLN A 207 -19.86 -6.16 31.61
CA GLN A 207 -19.91 -5.51 32.92
C GLN A 207 -20.46 -4.09 32.83
N LEU A 208 -20.04 -3.33 31.79
CA LEU A 208 -20.62 -2.01 31.53
C LEU A 208 -22.10 -2.13 31.14
N LEU A 209 -22.46 -3.11 30.33
CA LEU A 209 -23.85 -3.37 29.92
C LEU A 209 -24.73 -3.67 31.15
N THR A 210 -24.29 -4.57 32.02
CA THR A 210 -25.00 -4.93 33.24
C THR A 210 -25.21 -3.70 34.15
N SER A 211 -24.14 -2.94 34.40
CA SER A 211 -24.22 -1.72 35.20
C SER A 211 -25.16 -0.68 34.58
N TYR A 212 -25.14 -0.54 33.23
CA TYR A 212 -25.99 0.37 32.49
C TYR A 212 -27.47 -0.01 32.63
N ILE A 213 -27.81 -1.30 32.49
CA ILE A 213 -29.18 -1.82 32.59
C ILE A 213 -29.71 -1.72 34.04
N GLU A 214 -28.86 -2.03 35.04
CA GLU A 214 -29.21 -1.99 36.46
C GLU A 214 -29.23 -0.57 37.03
N GLY A 215 -28.83 0.45 36.26
CA GLY A 215 -28.74 1.83 36.70
C GLY A 215 -27.67 2.08 37.73
N VAL A 216 -26.65 1.22 37.81
CA VAL A 216 -25.49 1.39 38.68
C VAL A 216 -24.58 2.50 38.13
N PRO A 217 -24.13 3.46 38.93
CA PRO A 217 -23.22 4.50 38.45
C PRO A 217 -21.95 3.93 37.86
N ILE A 218 -21.70 4.25 36.57
CA ILE A 218 -20.49 3.87 35.86
C ILE A 218 -19.47 4.99 36.00
N LEU A 219 -18.29 4.66 36.50
CA LEU A 219 -17.23 5.64 36.71
C LEU A 219 -16.40 5.84 35.43
N ALA A 220 -15.96 7.05 35.18
CA ALA A 220 -15.13 7.41 34.03
C ALA A 220 -13.86 6.54 33.91
N ARG A 221 -13.25 6.13 35.03
CA ARG A 221 -12.09 5.22 35.06
C ARG A 221 -12.41 3.83 34.50
N ASP A 222 -13.62 3.32 34.69
CA ASP A 222 -14.03 1.99 34.24
C ASP A 222 -14.28 2.03 32.74
N VAL A 223 -14.87 3.10 32.23
CA VAL A 223 -15.02 3.40 30.79
C VAL A 223 -13.66 3.53 30.13
N LYS A 224 -12.71 4.27 30.72
CA LYS A 224 -11.34 4.41 30.22
C LYS A 224 -10.64 3.04 30.12
N ALA A 225 -10.75 2.21 31.15
CA ALA A 225 -10.13 0.88 31.17
C ALA A 225 -10.72 -0.06 30.11
N ALA A 226 -12.04 -0.05 29.94
CA ALA A 226 -12.71 -0.79 28.88
C ALA A 226 -12.27 -0.31 27.49
N LEU A 227 -12.27 1.00 27.26
CA LEU A 227 -11.84 1.60 25.99
C LEU A 227 -10.39 1.23 25.67
N GLN A 228 -9.46 1.30 26.63
CA GLN A 228 -8.07 0.88 26.45
C GLN A 228 -7.95 -0.58 26.02
N ARG A 229 -8.73 -1.48 26.63
CA ARG A 229 -8.75 -2.90 26.31
C ARG A 229 -9.25 -3.14 24.89
N TYR A 230 -10.40 -2.58 24.52
CA TYR A 230 -11.01 -2.80 23.19
C TYR A 230 -10.29 -2.04 22.07
N THR A 231 -9.65 -0.90 22.36
CA THR A 231 -8.78 -0.23 21.39
C THR A 231 -7.58 -1.09 21.01
N ARG A 232 -6.91 -1.71 22.01
CA ARG A 232 -5.78 -2.62 21.74
C ARG A 232 -6.17 -3.87 20.96
N GLN A 233 -7.45 -4.23 20.99
CA GLN A 233 -8.00 -5.35 20.19
C GLN A 233 -8.49 -4.90 18.80
N GLY A 234 -8.44 -3.60 18.48
CA GLY A 234 -8.97 -3.04 17.24
C GLY A 234 -10.50 -3.09 17.14
N GLN A 235 -11.22 -3.04 18.27
CA GLN A 235 -12.68 -3.15 18.34
C GLN A 235 -13.38 -1.83 18.71
N ALA A 236 -12.71 -0.94 19.43
CA ALA A 236 -13.20 0.40 19.73
C ALA A 236 -12.14 1.45 19.40
N PHE A 237 -12.55 2.63 18.99
CA PHE A 237 -11.69 3.65 18.40
C PHE A 237 -11.89 4.99 19.09
N PRO A 238 -10.94 5.38 19.99
CA PRO A 238 -11.00 6.69 20.64
C PRO A 238 -11.01 7.82 19.61
N LEU A 239 -11.96 8.75 19.76
CA LEU A 239 -12.10 9.92 18.88
C LEU A 239 -11.77 11.19 19.67
N LEU A 240 -10.88 11.99 19.09
CA LEU A 240 -10.44 13.28 19.60
C LEU A 240 -10.75 14.37 18.58
N VAL A 241 -10.80 15.61 19.03
CA VAL A 241 -11.00 16.79 18.18
C VAL A 241 -9.90 17.82 18.43
N GLY A 242 -9.53 18.59 17.41
CA GLY A 242 -8.51 19.61 17.56
C GLY A 242 -8.30 20.49 16.31
N ALA A 243 -7.31 21.36 16.40
CA ALA A 243 -6.91 22.29 15.35
C ALA A 243 -5.38 22.34 15.26
N SER A 244 -4.79 21.54 14.38
CA SER A 244 -3.33 21.46 14.25
C SER A 244 -2.69 22.77 13.81
N SER A 245 -3.42 23.69 13.13
CA SER A 245 -2.93 25.03 12.75
C SER A 245 -2.58 25.88 13.98
N THR A 246 -3.33 25.73 15.07
CA THR A 246 -3.16 26.47 16.32
C THR A 246 -2.49 25.67 17.42
N GLY A 247 -2.29 24.34 17.21
CA GLY A 247 -1.74 23.40 18.20
C GLY A 247 -2.75 22.91 19.25
N LEU A 248 -4.01 23.35 19.19
CA LEU A 248 -5.04 22.94 20.14
C LEU A 248 -5.46 21.47 19.90
N GLY A 249 -5.45 20.65 20.96
CA GLY A 249 -5.77 19.22 20.90
C GLY A 249 -4.57 18.31 20.57
N ILE A 250 -3.36 18.87 20.39
CA ILE A 250 -2.16 18.09 20.03
C ILE A 250 -1.58 17.37 21.27
N GLU A 251 -1.47 18.03 22.42
CA GLU A 251 -0.99 17.40 23.64
C GLU A 251 -1.92 16.27 24.07
N GLU A 252 -3.23 16.48 23.97
CA GLU A 252 -4.26 15.47 24.23
C GLU A 252 -4.12 14.27 23.30
N LEU A 253 -3.79 14.50 22.02
CA LEU A 253 -3.54 13.42 21.07
C LEU A 253 -2.26 12.66 21.42
N MET A 254 -1.19 13.34 21.86
CA MET A 254 0.05 12.70 22.30
C MET A 254 -0.17 11.86 23.58
N GLU A 255 -1.00 12.33 24.51
CA GLU A 255 -1.41 11.55 25.70
C GLU A 255 -2.22 10.31 25.28
N ALA A 256 -3.15 10.45 24.33
CA ALA A 256 -3.96 9.34 23.85
C ALA A 256 -3.13 8.25 23.17
N ILE A 257 -2.02 8.59 22.51
CA ILE A 257 -1.06 7.61 21.99
C ILE A 257 -0.54 6.72 23.12
N LEU A 258 -0.15 7.30 24.25
CA LEU A 258 0.39 6.55 25.38
C LEU A 258 -0.69 5.73 26.08
N ASP A 259 -1.88 6.29 26.23
CA ASP A 259 -2.99 5.68 26.96
C ASP A 259 -3.63 4.50 26.21
N TYR A 260 -3.84 4.63 24.91
CA TYR A 260 -4.69 3.71 24.16
C TYR A 260 -3.93 2.82 23.18
N LEU A 261 -2.85 3.30 22.55
CA LEU A 261 -2.11 2.49 21.60
C LEU A 261 -1.13 1.54 22.29
N PRO A 262 -1.02 0.28 21.82
CA PRO A 262 -0.10 -0.69 22.42
C PRO A 262 1.36 -0.34 22.11
N GLY A 263 2.27 -0.84 22.92
CA GLY A 263 3.66 -0.99 22.57
C GLY A 263 3.91 -2.29 21.79
N PRO A 264 5.10 -2.44 21.19
CA PRO A 264 5.48 -3.67 20.52
C PRO A 264 5.52 -4.85 21.51
N SER A 265 5.06 -6.02 21.03
CA SER A 265 4.93 -7.24 21.86
C SER A 265 6.10 -8.21 21.73
N GLY A 266 7.06 -7.95 20.83
CA GLY A 266 8.15 -8.87 20.51
C GLY A 266 9.19 -9.05 21.62
N ARG A 267 9.92 -10.16 21.57
CA ARG A 267 10.96 -10.53 22.53
C ARG A 267 12.33 -10.63 21.86
N ALA A 268 13.33 -9.99 22.45
CA ALA A 268 14.70 -9.95 21.92
C ALA A 268 15.41 -11.31 21.92
N GLU A 269 14.99 -12.23 22.79
CA GLU A 269 15.59 -13.56 22.97
C GLU A 269 15.05 -14.61 21.98
N GLN A 270 13.97 -14.27 21.27
CA GLN A 270 13.39 -15.16 20.26
C GLN A 270 14.24 -15.17 18.97
N PRO A 271 14.09 -16.20 18.12
CA PRO A 271 14.69 -16.19 16.79
C PRO A 271 14.25 -14.96 15.98
N LEU A 272 15.18 -14.42 15.17
CA LEU A 272 14.94 -13.24 14.34
C LEU A 272 13.69 -13.40 13.47
N SER A 273 12.84 -12.40 13.51
CA SER A 273 11.71 -12.20 12.60
C SER A 273 11.57 -10.70 12.31
N ALA A 274 11.85 -10.30 11.09
CA ALA A 274 11.86 -8.90 10.69
C ALA A 274 11.38 -8.74 9.24
N VAL A 275 10.90 -7.55 8.89
CA VAL A 275 10.50 -7.20 7.52
C VAL A 275 11.23 -5.96 7.05
N VAL A 276 11.64 -5.98 5.79
CA VAL A 276 12.18 -4.82 5.09
C VAL A 276 11.02 -4.03 4.50
N PHE A 277 10.82 -2.81 4.94
CA PHE A 277 9.70 -1.98 4.47
C PHE A 277 10.13 -0.80 3.60
N LYS A 278 11.42 -0.43 3.65
CA LYS A 278 11.98 0.65 2.84
C LYS A 278 13.43 0.33 2.50
N VAL A 279 13.86 0.69 1.30
CA VAL A 279 15.25 0.61 0.86
C VAL A 279 15.63 1.98 0.31
N GLU A 280 16.79 2.47 0.71
CA GLU A 280 17.39 3.72 0.20
C GLU A 280 18.84 3.48 -0.16
N ARG A 281 19.37 4.32 -1.01
CA ARG A 281 20.80 4.31 -1.34
C ARG A 281 21.46 5.60 -0.87
N ASP A 282 22.37 5.46 0.06
CA ASP A 282 23.23 6.55 0.54
C ASP A 282 24.54 6.58 -0.25
N LYS A 283 25.07 7.78 -0.52
CA LYS A 283 26.29 7.95 -1.32
C LYS A 283 27.53 7.34 -0.65
N THR A 284 27.55 7.28 0.69
CA THR A 284 28.70 6.81 1.48
C THR A 284 28.50 5.38 1.99
N MET A 285 27.29 5.04 2.37
CA MET A 285 26.96 3.76 3.00
C MET A 285 26.44 2.71 2.01
N GLY A 286 26.16 3.09 0.78
CA GLY A 286 25.54 2.24 -0.21
C GLY A 286 24.08 1.96 0.09
N ARG A 287 23.65 0.70 -0.06
CA ARG A 287 22.27 0.26 0.16
C ARG A 287 21.95 0.17 1.65
N MET A 288 20.91 0.86 2.09
CA MET A 288 20.36 0.84 3.44
C MET A 288 18.97 0.24 3.42
N ALA A 289 18.75 -0.84 4.17
CA ALA A 289 17.46 -1.49 4.35
C ALA A 289 16.83 -1.06 5.67
N TYR A 290 15.69 -0.41 5.65
CA TYR A 290 14.93 -0.10 6.84
C TYR A 290 14.12 -1.33 7.22
N VAL A 291 14.35 -1.80 8.44
CA VAL A 291 13.75 -3.03 8.95
C VAL A 291 12.93 -2.76 10.20
N ARG A 292 11.79 -3.44 10.30
CA ARG A 292 11.01 -3.58 11.53
C ARG A 292 11.28 -4.96 12.10
N LEU A 293 11.77 -5.03 13.33
CA LEU A 293 11.93 -6.28 14.05
C LEU A 293 10.66 -6.59 14.85
N TYR A 294 10.10 -7.77 14.62
CA TYR A 294 9.00 -8.30 15.42
C TYR A 294 9.52 -9.19 16.54
N GLU A 295 10.55 -9.99 16.28
CA GLU A 295 11.20 -10.87 17.23
C GLU A 295 12.72 -10.84 17.03
N GLY A 296 13.48 -11.18 18.08
CA GLY A 296 14.92 -11.35 18.00
C GLY A 296 15.71 -10.04 18.06
N THR A 297 16.97 -10.16 17.69
CA THR A 297 17.94 -9.05 17.68
C THR A 297 18.86 -9.17 16.47
N ILE A 298 19.24 -8.06 15.86
CA ILE A 298 20.31 -7.99 14.85
C ILE A 298 21.43 -7.12 15.44
N ARG A 299 22.69 -7.56 15.26
CA ARG A 299 23.88 -6.84 15.68
C ARG A 299 24.80 -6.55 14.50
N ASN A 300 25.66 -5.55 14.65
CA ASN A 300 26.73 -5.31 13.69
C ASN A 300 27.53 -6.60 13.47
N ARG A 301 27.80 -6.93 12.21
CA ARG A 301 28.55 -8.11 11.74
C ARG A 301 27.78 -9.44 11.80
N ASP A 302 26.52 -9.45 12.22
CA ASP A 302 25.71 -10.65 12.15
C ASP A 302 25.50 -11.08 10.69
N THR A 303 25.28 -12.38 10.51
CA THR A 303 24.77 -12.95 9.25
C THR A 303 23.29 -13.23 9.45
N VAL A 304 22.47 -12.70 8.56
CA VAL A 304 21.01 -12.84 8.60
C VAL A 304 20.51 -13.59 7.37
N LEU A 305 19.58 -14.53 7.60
CA LEU A 305 18.92 -15.23 6.52
C LEU A 305 17.80 -14.35 5.95
N ASN A 306 17.87 -14.03 4.67
CA ASN A 306 16.73 -13.52 3.91
C ASN A 306 15.85 -14.71 3.50
N ALA A 307 14.79 -14.98 4.27
CA ALA A 307 13.94 -16.15 4.08
C ALA A 307 13.16 -16.10 2.75
N THR A 308 12.81 -14.91 2.29
CA THR A 308 12.09 -14.72 1.02
C THR A 308 12.93 -15.15 -0.18
N ARG A 309 14.25 -14.96 -0.11
CA ARG A 309 15.19 -15.25 -1.22
C ARG A 309 16.01 -16.50 -0.99
N GLY A 310 16.03 -17.04 0.23
CA GLY A 310 16.84 -18.20 0.60
C GLY A 310 18.35 -17.91 0.60
N VAL A 311 18.77 -16.65 0.86
CA VAL A 311 20.17 -16.24 0.88
C VAL A 311 20.57 -15.69 2.24
N GLU A 312 21.82 -15.92 2.64
CA GLU A 312 22.41 -15.30 3.83
C GLU A 312 23.16 -14.03 3.43
N GLU A 313 22.96 -12.95 4.20
CA GLU A 313 23.58 -11.66 3.98
C GLU A 313 24.24 -11.16 5.26
N LYS A 314 25.36 -10.43 5.11
CA LYS A 314 26.12 -9.94 6.25
C LYS A 314 25.79 -8.49 6.56
N VAL A 315 25.37 -8.25 7.78
CA VAL A 315 25.15 -6.89 8.32
C VAL A 315 26.52 -6.22 8.56
N THR A 316 26.70 -5.02 8.02
CA THR A 316 27.91 -4.24 8.27
C THR A 316 27.73 -3.25 9.41
N GLN A 317 26.63 -2.51 9.41
CA GLN A 317 26.32 -1.47 10.39
C GLN A 317 24.81 -1.33 10.59
N ILE A 318 24.40 -0.93 11.79
CA ILE A 318 23.00 -0.67 12.14
C ILE A 318 22.88 0.77 12.60
N ARG A 319 21.97 1.52 11.97
CA ARG A 319 21.80 2.94 12.23
C ARG A 319 20.38 3.29 12.64
N LYS A 320 20.24 4.16 13.62
CA LYS A 320 19.01 4.88 13.89
C LYS A 320 19.00 6.13 13.02
N ILE A 321 17.98 6.21 12.17
CA ILE A 321 17.79 7.37 11.30
C ILE A 321 16.77 8.28 11.96
N ASP A 322 17.11 9.55 12.04
CA ASP A 322 16.31 10.55 12.70
C ASP A 322 16.41 11.87 11.92
N GLY A 323 15.48 12.05 11.01
CA GLY A 323 15.53 13.11 10.02
C GLY A 323 16.82 13.03 9.19
N ARG A 324 17.67 14.07 9.25
CA ARG A 324 18.97 14.09 8.55
C ARG A 324 20.12 13.49 9.35
N ARG A 325 19.91 13.06 10.60
CA ARG A 325 20.94 12.47 11.44
C ARG A 325 20.88 10.95 11.37
N ALA A 326 22.02 10.31 11.30
CA ALA A 326 22.15 8.86 11.30
C ALA A 326 23.21 8.48 12.34
N GLU A 327 22.79 7.75 13.39
CA GLU A 327 23.66 7.32 14.48
C GLU A 327 23.86 5.80 14.40
N ASP A 328 25.11 5.34 14.57
CA ASP A 328 25.40 3.90 14.69
C ASP A 328 25.00 3.44 16.09
N ILE A 329 24.02 2.56 16.16
CA ILE A 329 23.50 2.02 17.43
C ILE A 329 24.04 0.63 17.75
N GLY A 330 24.82 0.03 16.84
CA GLY A 330 25.46 -1.27 17.05
C GLY A 330 24.54 -2.48 17.03
N TYR A 331 23.30 -2.36 17.47
CA TYR A 331 22.27 -3.41 17.45
C TYR A 331 20.87 -2.83 17.40
N VAL A 332 19.92 -3.65 16.95
CA VAL A 332 18.48 -3.38 17.00
C VAL A 332 17.76 -4.63 17.52
N ALA A 333 16.77 -4.45 18.39
CA ALA A 333 16.03 -5.54 19.01
C ALA A 333 14.53 -5.50 18.62
N ALA A 334 13.84 -6.58 18.94
CA ALA A 334 12.40 -6.71 18.74
C ALA A 334 11.64 -5.46 19.22
N GLY A 335 10.69 -5.04 18.41
CA GLY A 335 9.89 -3.84 18.67
C GLY A 335 10.46 -2.55 18.08
N ASP A 336 11.68 -2.54 17.54
CA ASP A 336 12.28 -1.30 17.00
C ASP A 336 12.37 -1.30 15.47
N ILE A 337 12.65 -0.11 14.96
CA ILE A 337 12.89 0.19 13.54
C ILE A 337 14.30 0.75 13.42
N ALA A 338 15.09 0.20 12.49
CA ALA A 338 16.43 0.69 12.19
C ALA A 338 16.79 0.53 10.71
N ALA A 339 17.80 1.29 10.25
CA ALA A 339 18.42 1.08 8.96
C ALA A 339 19.59 0.12 9.10
N VAL A 340 19.56 -0.97 8.34
CA VAL A 340 20.58 -2.02 8.30
C VAL A 340 21.39 -1.88 7.02
N CYS A 341 22.69 -1.73 7.13
CA CYS A 341 23.62 -1.64 6.01
C CYS A 341 24.31 -3.00 5.76
N GLY A 342 24.75 -3.22 4.52
CA GLY A 342 25.46 -4.45 4.13
C GLY A 342 24.59 -5.49 3.42
N LEU A 343 23.28 -5.37 3.50
CA LEU A 343 22.34 -6.23 2.81
C LEU A 343 22.25 -5.81 1.32
N THR A 344 22.91 -6.55 0.45
CA THR A 344 23.09 -6.16 -0.96
C THR A 344 21.96 -6.65 -1.87
N GLN A 345 21.33 -7.78 -1.54
CA GLN A 345 20.30 -8.41 -2.35
C GLN A 345 18.88 -8.17 -1.82
N VAL A 346 18.75 -7.60 -0.64
CA VAL A 346 17.47 -7.38 0.01
C VAL A 346 16.58 -6.44 -0.80
N ARG A 347 15.28 -6.70 -0.83
CA ARG A 347 14.25 -5.83 -1.45
C ARG A 347 13.16 -5.51 -0.43
N ILE A 348 12.38 -4.50 -0.76
CA ILE A 348 11.18 -4.17 0.02
C ILE A 348 10.22 -5.36 0.03
N GLY A 349 9.71 -5.68 1.23
CA GLY A 349 8.84 -6.82 1.47
C GLY A 349 9.57 -8.10 1.87
N ASP A 350 10.90 -8.18 1.70
CA ASP A 350 11.68 -9.34 2.12
C ASP A 350 11.60 -9.55 3.64
N VAL A 351 11.51 -10.81 4.03
CA VAL A 351 11.48 -11.24 5.43
C VAL A 351 12.86 -11.74 5.83
N LEU A 352 13.40 -11.18 6.91
CA LEU A 352 14.66 -11.60 7.50
C LEU A 352 14.39 -12.52 8.69
N GLY A 353 14.96 -13.71 8.69
CA GLY A 353 14.72 -14.74 9.69
C GLY A 353 13.41 -15.50 9.48
N ARG A 354 12.59 -15.69 10.51
CA ARG A 354 11.34 -16.44 10.45
C ARG A 354 10.17 -15.57 9.99
N PRO A 355 9.25 -16.08 9.13
CA PRO A 355 8.09 -15.32 8.67
C PRO A 355 6.92 -15.27 9.68
N ASP A 356 6.93 -16.13 10.70
CA ASP A 356 5.74 -16.42 11.54
C ASP A 356 5.18 -15.21 12.29
N ALA A 357 6.05 -14.27 12.71
CA ALA A 357 5.64 -13.07 13.43
C ALA A 357 5.38 -11.86 12.51
N VAL A 358 5.67 -11.97 11.20
CA VAL A 358 5.50 -10.86 10.26
C VAL A 358 4.05 -10.79 9.79
N PRO A 359 3.34 -9.65 9.95
CA PRO A 359 1.98 -9.52 9.45
C PRO A 359 1.89 -9.69 7.92
N PRO A 360 0.76 -10.20 7.40
CA PRO A 360 0.55 -10.27 5.96
C PRO A 360 0.61 -8.89 5.31
N ALA A 361 1.05 -8.81 4.06
CA ALA A 361 1.05 -7.56 3.31
C ALA A 361 -0.36 -7.26 2.81
N PRO A 362 -0.95 -6.11 3.13
CA PRO A 362 -2.18 -5.67 2.45
C PRO A 362 -1.84 -5.35 0.99
N ARG A 363 -2.82 -5.46 0.11
CA ARG A 363 -2.68 -5.05 -1.30
C ARG A 363 -3.62 -3.88 -1.55
N LEU A 364 -3.12 -2.67 -1.39
CA LEU A 364 -3.87 -1.43 -1.59
C LEU A 364 -3.60 -0.79 -2.94
N ALA A 365 -2.37 -0.95 -3.43
CA ALA A 365 -1.88 -0.28 -4.62
C ALA A 365 -1.76 -1.26 -5.79
N VAL A 366 -2.42 -0.95 -6.90
CA VAL A 366 -2.31 -1.68 -8.16
C VAL A 366 -2.00 -0.67 -9.27
N PRO A 367 -0.81 -0.71 -9.88
CA PRO A 367 -0.51 0.15 -11.02
C PRO A 367 -1.41 -0.20 -12.20
N LEU A 368 -2.07 0.81 -12.77
CA LEU A 368 -3.03 0.64 -13.86
C LEU A 368 -2.52 1.20 -15.19
N LEU A 369 -1.39 1.90 -15.16
CA LEU A 369 -0.78 2.56 -16.29
C LEU A 369 0.63 2.03 -16.52
N THR A 370 1.04 1.96 -17.78
CA THR A 370 2.43 1.71 -18.18
C THR A 370 2.92 2.82 -19.09
N VAL A 371 4.18 3.19 -18.94
CA VAL A 371 4.80 4.30 -19.66
C VAL A 371 6.14 3.85 -20.21
N GLN A 372 6.41 4.16 -21.47
CA GLN A 372 7.73 4.00 -22.06
C GLN A 372 8.62 5.18 -21.69
N VAL A 373 9.86 4.89 -21.32
CA VAL A 373 10.85 5.90 -20.87
C VAL A 373 11.98 5.95 -21.88
N HIS A 374 12.29 7.14 -22.35
CA HIS A 374 13.34 7.39 -23.33
C HIS A 374 14.47 8.21 -22.73
N ALA A 375 15.70 7.80 -22.99
CA ALA A 375 16.87 8.64 -22.71
C ALA A 375 16.93 9.82 -23.67
N GLU A 376 17.44 10.96 -23.23
CA GLU A 376 17.67 12.13 -24.08
C GLU A 376 18.68 11.85 -25.20
N SER A 377 19.64 10.97 -24.92
CA SER A 377 20.64 10.52 -25.89
C SER A 377 21.03 9.07 -25.66
N ASP A 378 21.54 8.41 -26.71
CA ASP A 378 22.05 7.03 -26.64
C ASP A 378 23.18 6.86 -25.62
N ALA A 379 23.98 7.87 -25.41
CA ALA A 379 25.07 7.85 -24.42
C ALA A 379 24.55 7.78 -22.98
N GLN A 380 23.37 8.34 -22.69
CA GLN A 380 22.75 8.32 -21.36
C GLN A 380 21.92 7.05 -21.10
N TYR A 381 21.63 6.23 -22.11
CA TYR A 381 20.79 5.04 -21.98
C TYR A 381 21.26 4.07 -20.87
N PRO A 382 22.56 3.68 -20.77
CA PRO A 382 23.00 2.79 -19.68
C PRO A 382 22.82 3.39 -18.29
N ALA A 383 23.03 4.70 -18.16
CA ALA A 383 22.84 5.41 -16.89
C ALA A 383 21.35 5.48 -16.52
N LEU A 384 20.47 5.69 -17.49
CA LEU A 384 19.02 5.67 -17.29
C LEU A 384 18.52 4.28 -16.84
N VAL A 385 19.03 3.19 -17.46
CA VAL A 385 18.72 1.82 -17.02
C VAL A 385 19.10 1.62 -15.55
N ALA A 386 20.34 2.00 -15.18
CA ALA A 386 20.81 1.87 -13.79
C ALA A 386 19.96 2.71 -12.80
N ALA A 387 19.63 3.94 -13.18
CA ALA A 387 18.79 4.82 -12.35
C ALA A 387 17.37 4.25 -12.16
N LEU A 388 16.74 3.75 -13.22
CA LEU A 388 15.40 3.14 -13.14
C LEU A 388 15.43 1.81 -12.36
N GLN A 389 16.50 1.01 -12.45
CA GLN A 389 16.68 -0.17 -11.61
C GLN A 389 16.77 0.20 -10.13
N GLU A 390 17.53 1.25 -9.79
CA GLU A 390 17.65 1.74 -8.43
C GLU A 390 16.29 2.26 -7.91
N LEU A 391 15.55 3.02 -8.70
CA LEU A 391 14.21 3.49 -8.35
C LEU A 391 13.20 2.34 -8.18
N THR A 392 13.32 1.28 -8.98
CA THR A 392 12.50 0.06 -8.84
C THR A 392 12.85 -0.73 -7.58
N ASP A 393 14.11 -0.73 -7.15
CA ASP A 393 14.49 -1.30 -5.85
C ASP A 393 13.86 -0.54 -4.68
N GLU A 394 13.67 0.78 -4.83
CA GLU A 394 13.02 1.66 -3.85
C GLU A 394 11.49 1.64 -3.96
N ASP A 395 10.92 1.38 -5.14
CA ASP A 395 9.49 1.18 -5.38
C ASP A 395 9.24 0.00 -6.34
N PRO A 396 9.07 -1.22 -5.82
CA PRO A 396 8.87 -2.42 -6.65
C PRO A 396 7.64 -2.37 -7.57
N LEU A 397 6.64 -1.52 -7.28
CA LEU A 397 5.46 -1.39 -8.13
C LEU A 397 5.73 -0.64 -9.44
N LEU A 398 6.87 0.05 -9.55
CA LEU A 398 7.35 0.58 -10.84
C LEU A 398 7.61 -0.53 -11.86
N ASP A 399 7.90 -1.76 -11.42
CA ASP A 399 8.05 -2.97 -12.25
C ASP A 399 8.76 -2.69 -13.57
N LEU A 400 10.01 -2.22 -13.48
CA LEU A 400 10.82 -1.89 -14.65
C LEU A 400 10.96 -3.09 -15.59
N GLN A 401 10.47 -2.94 -16.79
CA GLN A 401 10.60 -3.88 -17.87
C GLN A 401 11.66 -3.36 -18.85
N TRP A 402 12.84 -3.95 -18.75
CA TRP A 402 13.96 -3.63 -19.61
C TRP A 402 14.06 -4.64 -20.76
N LEU A 403 13.67 -4.19 -21.94
CA LEU A 403 13.73 -4.96 -23.20
C LEU A 403 15.08 -4.65 -23.87
N GLN A 404 16.06 -5.51 -23.63
CA GLN A 404 17.46 -5.25 -24.04
C GLN A 404 17.62 -5.25 -25.56
N GLU A 405 16.95 -6.17 -26.26
CA GLU A 405 17.04 -6.31 -27.72
C GLU A 405 16.40 -5.11 -28.43
N GLU A 406 15.25 -4.66 -27.95
CA GLU A 406 14.52 -3.52 -28.50
C GLU A 406 15.06 -2.17 -27.98
N ARG A 407 15.89 -2.20 -26.94
CA ARG A 407 16.37 -1.01 -26.19
C ARG A 407 15.23 -0.17 -25.63
N GLU A 408 14.14 -0.81 -25.22
CA GLU A 408 12.98 -0.17 -24.61
C GLU A 408 12.97 -0.32 -23.11
N LEU A 409 12.51 0.74 -22.43
CA LEU A 409 12.33 0.78 -20.98
C LEU A 409 10.87 1.14 -20.70
N HIS A 410 10.18 0.28 -19.96
CA HIS A 410 8.80 0.53 -19.55
C HIS A 410 8.69 0.46 -18.04
N VAL A 411 7.95 1.40 -17.44
CA VAL A 411 7.63 1.40 -16.02
C VAL A 411 6.13 1.44 -15.82
N LYS A 412 5.66 0.80 -14.75
CA LYS A 412 4.27 0.91 -14.32
C LYS A 412 4.12 2.11 -13.38
N VAL A 413 3.01 2.81 -13.48
CA VAL A 413 2.72 3.98 -12.65
C VAL A 413 1.26 3.99 -12.20
N MET A 414 1.01 4.65 -11.06
CA MET A 414 -0.32 4.83 -10.51
C MET A 414 -1.06 6.00 -11.15
N GLY A 415 -0.34 7.10 -11.44
CA GLY A 415 -0.92 8.31 -11.98
C GLY A 415 0.11 9.32 -12.49
N ALA A 416 -0.38 10.50 -12.89
CA ALA A 416 0.44 11.55 -13.49
C ALA A 416 1.43 12.18 -12.51
N ILE A 417 1.06 12.32 -11.23
CA ILE A 417 1.93 12.93 -10.22
C ILE A 417 3.17 12.06 -9.99
N GLN A 418 3.01 10.73 -10.02
CA GLN A 418 4.15 9.82 -9.90
C GLN A 418 5.15 10.00 -11.05
N LEU A 419 4.69 10.30 -12.29
CA LEU A 419 5.58 10.60 -13.42
C LEU A 419 6.38 11.90 -13.22
N GLU A 420 5.75 12.94 -12.71
CA GLU A 420 6.44 14.19 -12.40
C GLU A 420 7.54 13.97 -11.35
N ILE A 421 7.25 13.16 -10.34
CA ILE A 421 8.22 12.81 -9.30
C ILE A 421 9.36 11.98 -9.86
N LEU A 422 9.08 10.99 -10.71
CA LEU A 422 10.12 10.22 -11.39
C LEU A 422 11.02 11.12 -12.24
N THR A 423 10.43 12.08 -12.96
CA THR A 423 11.18 13.10 -13.73
C THR A 423 12.08 13.94 -12.84
N SER A 424 11.53 14.43 -11.72
CA SER A 424 12.29 15.21 -10.73
C SER A 424 13.43 14.41 -10.11
N LEU A 425 13.18 13.15 -9.74
CA LEU A 425 14.20 12.25 -9.19
C LEU A 425 15.32 11.95 -10.19
N LEU A 426 14.98 11.63 -11.43
CA LEU A 426 15.97 11.39 -12.49
C LEU A 426 16.87 12.61 -12.68
N THR A 427 16.30 13.81 -12.68
CA THR A 427 17.05 15.06 -12.84
C THR A 427 17.89 15.41 -11.61
N SER A 428 17.26 15.45 -10.43
CA SER A 428 17.93 15.97 -9.20
C SER A 428 18.94 14.98 -8.60
N ARG A 429 18.64 13.68 -8.65
CA ARG A 429 19.47 12.65 -8.02
C ARG A 429 20.52 12.06 -8.97
N PHE A 430 20.13 11.85 -10.24
CA PHE A 430 20.99 11.18 -11.22
C PHE A 430 21.54 12.11 -12.30
N GLY A 431 21.07 13.35 -12.38
CA GLY A 431 21.47 14.30 -13.41
C GLY A 431 21.05 13.88 -14.82
N LEU A 432 19.94 13.10 -14.92
CA LEU A 432 19.45 12.53 -16.16
C LEU A 432 18.14 13.20 -16.57
N HIS A 433 18.06 13.59 -17.83
CA HIS A 433 16.80 14.01 -18.43
C HIS A 433 16.20 12.84 -19.21
N ALA A 434 14.98 12.47 -18.86
CA ALA A 434 14.24 11.41 -19.51
C ALA A 434 12.91 11.93 -20.05
N ARG A 435 12.49 11.41 -21.19
CA ARG A 435 11.18 11.68 -21.75
C ARG A 435 10.27 10.49 -21.48
N PHE A 436 9.10 10.76 -20.99
CA PHE A 436 8.04 9.77 -20.79
C PHE A 436 7.01 9.92 -21.90
N ASP A 437 6.61 8.81 -22.50
CA ASP A 437 5.48 8.80 -23.44
C ASP A 437 4.15 8.97 -22.67
N GLN A 438 3.05 9.10 -23.42
CA GLN A 438 1.73 9.15 -22.77
C GLN A 438 1.44 7.81 -22.07
N PRO A 439 0.91 7.84 -20.84
CA PRO A 439 0.53 6.63 -20.15
C PRO A 439 -0.48 5.80 -20.93
N SER A 440 -0.22 4.51 -21.07
CA SER A 440 -1.15 3.55 -21.63
C SER A 440 -1.73 2.65 -20.54
N VAL A 441 -3.01 2.32 -20.70
CA VAL A 441 -3.75 1.51 -19.73
C VAL A 441 -3.26 0.07 -19.78
N ILE A 442 -3.16 -0.57 -18.60
CA ILE A 442 -2.80 -1.98 -18.48
C ILE A 442 -4.08 -2.81 -18.58
N TYR A 443 -4.29 -3.44 -19.71
CA TYR A 443 -5.35 -4.42 -19.91
C TYR A 443 -4.92 -5.80 -19.39
N LYS A 444 -5.88 -6.72 -19.29
CA LYS A 444 -5.64 -8.14 -19.06
C LYS A 444 -6.46 -8.99 -20.03
N GLU A 445 -6.21 -10.29 -20.02
CA GLU A 445 -6.95 -11.27 -20.80
C GLU A 445 -7.54 -12.34 -19.89
N THR A 446 -8.68 -12.93 -20.27
CA THR A 446 -9.22 -14.13 -19.62
C THR A 446 -9.66 -15.10 -20.70
N PRO A 447 -9.59 -16.44 -20.50
CA PRO A 447 -10.13 -17.38 -21.48
C PRO A 447 -11.63 -17.13 -21.74
N ALA A 448 -12.03 -17.12 -23.02
CA ALA A 448 -13.41 -16.88 -23.40
C ALA A 448 -14.31 -18.11 -23.13
N GLN A 449 -13.74 -19.31 -23.18
CA GLN A 449 -14.42 -20.59 -22.92
C GLN A 449 -13.42 -21.62 -22.41
N SER A 450 -13.91 -22.79 -21.99
CA SER A 450 -13.04 -23.91 -21.59
C SER A 450 -12.44 -24.58 -22.82
N GLY A 451 -11.20 -25.08 -22.68
CA GLY A 451 -10.50 -25.79 -23.75
C GLY A 451 -9.26 -26.51 -23.24
N GLU A 452 -8.57 -27.20 -24.14
CA GLU A 452 -7.37 -27.95 -23.81
C GLU A 452 -6.18 -27.54 -24.70
N GLY A 453 -5.00 -27.51 -24.12
CA GLY A 453 -3.74 -27.35 -24.83
C GLY A 453 -2.90 -28.61 -24.71
N PHE A 454 -2.45 -29.14 -25.83
CA PHE A 454 -1.62 -30.34 -25.88
C PHE A 454 -0.30 -30.07 -26.57
N ILE A 455 0.79 -30.54 -26.00
CA ILE A 455 2.13 -30.44 -26.59
C ILE A 455 2.90 -31.73 -26.39
N ALA A 456 3.49 -32.24 -27.49
CA ALA A 456 4.45 -33.32 -27.48
C ALA A 456 5.80 -32.78 -27.94
N TYR A 457 6.64 -32.36 -27.00
CA TYR A 457 7.99 -31.87 -27.27
C TYR A 457 8.99 -33.03 -27.16
N THR A 458 9.21 -33.72 -28.28
CA THR A 458 10.03 -34.93 -28.39
C THR A 458 11.17 -34.81 -29.40
N MET A 459 11.30 -33.66 -30.05
CA MET A 459 12.33 -33.37 -31.05
C MET A 459 12.83 -31.92 -30.90
N PRO A 460 14.09 -31.60 -31.20
CA PRO A 460 15.20 -32.53 -31.52
C PRO A 460 15.70 -33.29 -30.32
N LYS A 461 16.09 -34.51 -30.49
CA LYS A 461 16.67 -35.34 -29.39
C LYS A 461 18.04 -34.79 -28.95
N PRO A 462 18.40 -34.92 -27.64
CA PRO A 462 17.62 -35.51 -26.56
C PRO A 462 16.67 -34.49 -25.96
N CYS A 463 15.37 -34.71 -26.06
CA CYS A 463 14.32 -34.02 -25.30
C CYS A 463 13.08 -34.90 -25.23
N TRP A 464 12.32 -34.79 -24.18
CA TRP A 464 11.03 -35.46 -24.06
C TRP A 464 10.18 -34.82 -22.97
N ALA A 465 9.11 -34.15 -23.38
CA ALA A 465 8.08 -33.63 -22.50
C ALA A 465 6.73 -33.65 -23.21
N ILE A 466 5.77 -34.39 -22.68
CA ILE A 466 4.39 -34.39 -23.18
C ILE A 466 3.52 -33.82 -22.09
N LEU A 467 2.72 -32.80 -22.40
CA LEU A 467 1.84 -32.12 -21.47
C LEU A 467 0.48 -31.86 -22.10
N ARG A 468 -0.58 -32.04 -21.30
CA ARG A 468 -1.94 -31.60 -21.62
C ARG A 468 -2.48 -30.75 -20.50
N PHE A 469 -2.92 -29.58 -20.84
CA PHE A 469 -3.54 -28.63 -19.92
C PHE A 469 -5.01 -28.48 -20.25
N ARG A 470 -5.87 -28.51 -19.23
CA ARG A 470 -7.22 -28.00 -19.30
C ARG A 470 -7.23 -26.58 -18.78
N ILE A 471 -7.81 -25.67 -19.57
CA ILE A 471 -7.92 -24.26 -19.25
C ILE A 471 -9.39 -23.92 -19.17
N GLU A 472 -9.80 -23.34 -18.05
CA GLU A 472 -11.19 -23.00 -17.75
C GLU A 472 -11.25 -21.55 -17.26
N PRO A 473 -12.25 -20.75 -17.71
CA PRO A 473 -12.49 -19.42 -17.15
C PRO A 473 -12.73 -19.49 -15.64
N GLY A 474 -12.13 -18.57 -14.89
CA GLY A 474 -12.37 -18.39 -13.46
C GLY A 474 -13.40 -17.31 -13.16
N ALA A 475 -13.77 -17.17 -11.90
CA ALA A 475 -14.57 -16.04 -11.45
C ALA A 475 -13.77 -14.73 -11.55
N PRO A 476 -14.42 -13.58 -11.83
CA PRO A 476 -13.74 -12.29 -11.85
C PRO A 476 -12.97 -12.04 -10.55
N GLY A 477 -11.69 -11.67 -10.66
CA GLY A 477 -10.79 -11.45 -9.54
C GLY A 477 -10.19 -12.71 -8.89
N SER A 478 -10.47 -13.91 -9.42
CA SER A 478 -9.91 -15.17 -8.88
C SER A 478 -8.42 -15.37 -9.21
N GLY A 479 -7.89 -14.63 -10.18
CA GLY A 479 -6.52 -14.77 -10.61
C GLY A 479 -6.24 -16.12 -11.28
N LEU A 480 -5.01 -16.64 -11.10
CA LEU A 480 -4.60 -17.95 -11.58
C LEU A 480 -4.78 -19.00 -10.49
N ILE A 481 -5.53 -20.05 -10.81
CA ILE A 481 -5.64 -21.26 -9.99
C ILE A 481 -4.99 -22.40 -10.76
N TYR A 482 -3.91 -22.97 -10.21
CA TYR A 482 -3.22 -24.13 -10.81
C TYR A 482 -3.47 -25.40 -9.99
N SER A 483 -3.64 -26.53 -10.69
CA SER A 483 -3.70 -27.86 -10.08
C SER A 483 -3.15 -28.90 -11.03
N SER A 484 -2.62 -30.03 -10.48
CA SER A 484 -2.19 -31.20 -11.25
C SER A 484 -3.03 -32.41 -10.89
N GLN A 485 -3.48 -33.15 -11.90
CA GLN A 485 -4.13 -34.47 -11.75
C GLN A 485 -3.18 -35.62 -12.12
N VAL A 486 -1.95 -35.29 -12.53
CA VAL A 486 -0.95 -36.26 -12.97
C VAL A 486 -0.29 -36.90 -11.75
N ARG A 487 -0.23 -38.21 -11.76
CA ARG A 487 0.40 -38.95 -10.66
C ARG A 487 1.93 -38.90 -10.75
N PRO A 488 2.64 -38.98 -9.59
CA PRO A 488 4.11 -38.96 -9.58
C PRO A 488 4.79 -40.12 -10.33
N ASP A 489 4.09 -41.24 -10.57
CA ASP A 489 4.57 -42.34 -11.38
C ASP A 489 4.52 -42.08 -12.90
N GLN A 490 3.66 -41.18 -13.34
CA GLN A 490 3.56 -40.69 -14.73
C GLN A 490 4.52 -39.55 -15.01
N LEU A 491 4.57 -38.59 -14.09
CA LEU A 491 5.46 -37.42 -14.17
C LEU A 491 6.10 -37.18 -12.79
N LEU A 492 7.41 -37.29 -12.69
CA LEU A 492 8.14 -37.08 -11.44
C LEU A 492 7.83 -35.73 -10.81
N ALA A 493 7.76 -35.68 -9.48
CA ALA A 493 7.43 -34.47 -8.71
C ALA A 493 8.30 -33.25 -9.09
N GLN A 494 9.61 -33.47 -9.32
CA GLN A 494 10.51 -32.40 -9.75
C GLN A 494 10.10 -31.74 -11.10
N TYR A 495 9.56 -32.52 -12.02
CA TYR A 495 9.08 -32.02 -13.31
C TYR A 495 7.72 -31.33 -13.17
N GLN A 496 6.83 -31.86 -12.30
CA GLN A 496 5.58 -31.17 -11.97
C GLN A 496 5.83 -29.80 -11.33
N SER A 497 6.81 -29.69 -10.42
CA SER A 497 7.20 -28.41 -9.83
C SER A 497 7.78 -27.43 -10.87
N GLU A 498 8.52 -27.96 -11.88
CA GLU A 498 8.99 -27.09 -12.97
C GLU A 498 7.82 -26.58 -13.84
N VAL A 499 6.84 -27.44 -14.15
CA VAL A 499 5.62 -27.03 -14.87
C VAL A 499 4.87 -25.96 -14.06
N GLU A 500 4.61 -26.21 -12.76
CA GLU A 500 3.91 -25.27 -11.89
C GLU A 500 4.59 -23.91 -11.85
N ARG A 501 5.92 -23.86 -11.75
CA ARG A 501 6.70 -22.63 -11.78
C ARG A 501 6.56 -21.88 -13.10
N ARG A 502 6.45 -22.60 -14.25
CA ARG A 502 6.39 -22.00 -15.59
C ARG A 502 4.99 -21.52 -15.99
N VAL A 503 3.94 -22.03 -15.36
CA VAL A 503 2.57 -21.62 -15.69
C VAL A 503 2.36 -20.11 -15.51
N PRO A 504 2.65 -19.48 -14.36
CA PRO A 504 2.48 -18.04 -14.21
C PRO A 504 3.41 -17.23 -15.13
N GLU A 505 4.63 -17.71 -15.41
CA GLU A 505 5.55 -17.05 -16.35
C GLU A 505 4.96 -17.02 -17.78
N ALA A 506 4.40 -18.16 -18.24
CA ALA A 506 3.81 -18.26 -19.57
C ALA A 506 2.56 -17.40 -19.75
N LEU A 507 1.79 -17.19 -18.68
CA LEU A 507 0.55 -16.43 -18.68
C LEU A 507 0.75 -14.91 -18.55
N GLN A 508 1.99 -14.43 -18.43
CA GLN A 508 2.27 -12.99 -18.46
C GLN A 508 1.94 -12.32 -19.79
N GLN A 509 1.80 -13.10 -20.88
CA GLN A 509 1.41 -12.62 -22.19
C GLN A 509 0.48 -13.62 -22.87
N GLY A 510 -0.78 -13.27 -23.01
CA GLY A 510 -1.78 -14.05 -23.71
C GLY A 510 -1.77 -13.85 -25.22
N LEU A 511 -2.90 -14.05 -25.88
CA LEU A 511 -3.02 -13.92 -27.35
C LEU A 511 -2.90 -12.48 -27.82
N LEU A 512 -3.41 -11.53 -27.02
CA LEU A 512 -3.37 -10.09 -27.30
C LEU A 512 -2.13 -9.42 -26.69
N GLY A 513 -1.24 -10.19 -26.07
CA GLY A 513 0.00 -9.70 -25.47
C GLY A 513 -0.14 -9.18 -24.03
N TRP A 514 -1.31 -9.30 -23.42
CA TRP A 514 -1.57 -8.92 -22.03
C TRP A 514 -1.49 -10.12 -21.10
N GLU A 515 -1.35 -9.86 -19.79
CA GLU A 515 -1.39 -10.89 -18.75
C GLU A 515 -2.74 -11.62 -18.76
N VAL A 516 -2.71 -12.97 -18.73
CA VAL A 516 -3.92 -13.79 -18.62
C VAL A 516 -4.24 -14.04 -17.14
N THR A 517 -5.46 -13.74 -16.76
CA THR A 517 -5.95 -13.85 -15.36
C THR A 517 -7.35 -14.48 -15.32
N ASP A 518 -7.85 -14.71 -14.11
CA ASP A 518 -9.20 -15.27 -13.87
C ASP A 518 -9.40 -16.58 -14.62
N LEU A 519 -8.48 -17.52 -14.37
CA LEU A 519 -8.51 -18.83 -15.00
C LEU A 519 -8.08 -19.95 -14.05
N LYS A 520 -8.56 -21.14 -14.35
CA LYS A 520 -8.08 -22.37 -13.75
C LYS A 520 -7.30 -23.16 -14.80
N VAL A 521 -6.07 -23.53 -14.48
CA VAL A 521 -5.21 -24.37 -15.29
C VAL A 521 -5.03 -25.70 -14.58
N THR A 522 -5.43 -26.80 -15.21
CA THR A 522 -5.25 -28.15 -14.68
C THR A 522 -4.33 -28.93 -15.59
N LEU A 523 -3.21 -29.42 -15.06
CA LEU A 523 -2.36 -30.37 -15.75
C LEU A 523 -3.06 -31.74 -15.68
N VAL A 524 -3.58 -32.23 -16.83
CA VAL A 524 -4.36 -33.48 -16.90
C VAL A 524 -3.55 -34.66 -17.41
N GLU A 525 -2.49 -34.42 -18.20
CA GLU A 525 -1.58 -35.43 -18.72
C GLU A 525 -0.15 -34.90 -18.68
N GLY A 526 0.78 -35.74 -18.29
CA GLY A 526 2.21 -35.44 -18.30
C GLY A 526 3.05 -36.68 -18.41
N GLU A 527 4.00 -36.70 -19.35
CA GLU A 527 4.92 -37.79 -19.56
C GLU A 527 6.37 -37.33 -19.62
N HIS A 528 7.25 -38.17 -19.12
CA HIS A 528 8.69 -37.99 -19.24
C HIS A 528 9.36 -39.29 -19.71
N HIS A 529 10.56 -39.18 -20.25
CA HIS A 529 11.37 -40.32 -20.67
C HIS A 529 12.61 -40.45 -19.78
N VAL A 530 12.87 -41.61 -19.26
CA VAL A 530 13.94 -41.86 -18.25
C VAL A 530 15.31 -41.35 -18.71
N TRP A 531 15.63 -41.45 -20.00
CA TRP A 531 16.95 -41.10 -20.54
C TRP A 531 17.01 -39.77 -21.31
N HIS A 532 15.87 -39.21 -21.71
CA HIS A 532 15.84 -38.08 -22.63
C HIS A 532 15.23 -36.80 -22.03
N THR A 533 14.64 -36.89 -20.85
CA THR A 533 13.97 -35.75 -20.22
C THR A 533 14.92 -34.96 -19.33
N HIS A 534 14.90 -33.66 -19.50
CA HIS A 534 15.56 -32.69 -18.62
C HIS A 534 14.55 -31.64 -18.13
N PRO A 535 14.76 -30.98 -16.98
CA PRO A 535 13.85 -29.92 -16.49
C PRO A 535 13.61 -28.81 -17.54
N LEU A 536 14.62 -28.48 -18.35
CA LEU A 536 14.49 -27.50 -19.42
C LEU A 536 13.43 -27.88 -20.46
N ASP A 537 13.17 -29.16 -20.69
CA ASP A 537 12.16 -29.61 -21.66
C ASP A 537 10.76 -29.15 -21.22
N PHE A 538 10.46 -29.17 -19.91
CA PHE A 538 9.21 -28.66 -19.37
C PHE A 538 9.16 -27.13 -19.38
N ALA A 539 10.30 -26.45 -19.22
CA ALA A 539 10.38 -25.00 -19.39
C ALA A 539 10.04 -24.56 -20.80
N VAL A 540 10.35 -25.39 -21.81
CA VAL A 540 9.99 -25.16 -23.22
C VAL A 540 8.55 -25.60 -23.52
N ALA A 541 8.14 -26.77 -23.05
CA ALA A 541 6.84 -27.36 -23.38
C ALA A 541 5.66 -26.61 -22.73
N THR A 542 5.81 -26.17 -21.48
CA THR A 542 4.71 -25.52 -20.72
C THR A 542 4.16 -24.29 -21.42
N PRO A 543 4.96 -23.29 -21.83
CA PRO A 543 4.43 -22.12 -22.56
C PRO A 543 3.79 -22.48 -23.90
N MET A 544 4.35 -23.47 -24.63
CA MET A 544 3.78 -23.92 -25.90
C MET A 544 2.41 -24.57 -25.72
N GLY A 545 2.27 -25.47 -24.72
CA GLY A 545 1.00 -26.12 -24.41
C GLY A 545 -0.07 -25.16 -23.93
N LEU A 546 0.28 -24.22 -23.05
CA LEU A 546 -0.65 -23.20 -22.56
C LEU A 546 -1.12 -22.27 -23.66
N MET A 547 -0.21 -21.78 -24.52
CA MET A 547 -0.57 -20.91 -25.64
C MET A 547 -1.44 -21.61 -26.68
N GLN A 548 -1.25 -22.91 -26.93
CA GLN A 548 -2.15 -23.68 -27.78
C GLN A 548 -3.54 -23.80 -27.15
N GLY A 549 -3.62 -24.02 -25.84
CA GLY A 549 -4.89 -24.04 -25.12
C GLY A 549 -5.60 -22.70 -25.22
N LEU A 550 -4.90 -21.59 -24.99
CA LEU A 550 -5.45 -20.25 -25.14
C LEU A 550 -5.90 -19.96 -26.57
N ALA A 551 -5.18 -20.45 -27.59
CA ALA A 551 -5.60 -20.31 -28.99
C ALA A 551 -6.90 -21.06 -29.28
N GLN A 552 -7.18 -22.18 -28.58
CA GLN A 552 -8.45 -22.91 -28.70
C GLN A 552 -9.58 -22.26 -27.91
N THR A 553 -9.31 -21.75 -26.69
CA THR A 553 -10.31 -21.09 -25.87
C THR A 553 -10.69 -19.71 -26.41
N GLY A 554 -9.81 -19.07 -27.16
CA GLY A 554 -9.83 -17.64 -27.37
C GLY A 554 -9.61 -16.88 -26.06
N THR A 555 -9.41 -15.57 -26.13
CA THR A 555 -9.34 -14.72 -24.94
C THR A 555 -10.26 -13.51 -25.07
N THR A 556 -10.81 -13.09 -23.93
CA THR A 556 -11.58 -11.85 -23.79
C THR A 556 -10.69 -10.81 -23.15
N LEU A 557 -10.63 -9.62 -23.75
CA LEU A 557 -9.91 -8.48 -23.20
C LEU A 557 -10.63 -7.94 -21.96
N LEU A 558 -9.87 -7.66 -20.90
CA LEU A 558 -10.36 -7.08 -19.66
C LEU A 558 -9.80 -5.66 -19.50
N GLU A 559 -10.69 -4.68 -19.28
CA GLU A 559 -10.30 -3.31 -18.96
C GLU A 559 -10.32 -3.05 -17.44
N PRO A 560 -9.36 -2.29 -16.89
CA PRO A 560 -9.37 -1.92 -15.48
C PRO A 560 -10.41 -0.85 -15.21
N MET A 561 -11.08 -0.97 -14.06
CA MET A 561 -12.11 -0.07 -13.58
C MET A 561 -11.66 0.69 -12.33
N LEU A 562 -12.08 1.94 -12.21
CA LEU A 562 -12.03 2.72 -10.97
C LEU A 562 -13.40 2.70 -10.31
N GLN A 563 -13.46 2.39 -9.04
CA GLN A 563 -14.60 2.71 -8.19
C GLN A 563 -14.47 4.19 -7.83
N VAL A 564 -15.50 4.98 -8.11
CA VAL A 564 -15.45 6.43 -7.91
C VAL A 564 -16.63 6.93 -7.09
N ARG A 565 -16.38 8.00 -6.33
CA ARG A 565 -17.40 8.84 -5.71
C ARG A 565 -17.15 10.28 -6.13
N ILE A 566 -18.14 10.90 -6.77
CA ILE A 566 -18.06 12.25 -7.28
C ILE A 566 -19.05 13.11 -6.49
N THR A 567 -18.55 14.20 -5.91
CA THR A 567 -19.35 15.18 -5.16
C THR A 567 -19.19 16.54 -5.80
N VAL A 568 -20.29 17.16 -6.21
CA VAL A 568 -20.31 18.50 -6.81
C VAL A 568 -21.49 19.31 -6.27
N PRO A 569 -21.47 20.65 -6.36
CA PRO A 569 -22.69 21.43 -6.19
C PRO A 569 -23.79 20.98 -7.16
N GLU A 570 -25.05 20.97 -6.73
CA GLU A 570 -26.21 20.42 -7.47
C GLU A 570 -26.31 20.95 -8.91
N VAL A 571 -25.95 22.21 -9.12
CA VAL A 571 -25.97 22.85 -10.45
C VAL A 571 -25.13 22.15 -11.51
N TYR A 572 -24.12 21.38 -11.11
CA TYR A 572 -23.24 20.63 -12.01
C TYR A 572 -23.66 19.17 -12.16
N GLY A 573 -24.65 18.67 -11.40
CA GLY A 573 -25.05 17.27 -11.38
C GLY A 573 -25.42 16.73 -12.76
N GLY A 574 -26.24 17.48 -13.53
CA GLY A 574 -26.62 17.08 -14.88
C GLY A 574 -25.42 16.94 -15.85
N LYS A 575 -24.43 17.83 -15.70
CA LYS A 575 -23.21 17.77 -16.51
C LYS A 575 -22.34 16.56 -16.14
N VAL A 576 -22.22 16.27 -14.84
CA VAL A 576 -21.52 15.08 -14.34
C VAL A 576 -22.16 13.80 -14.87
N LEU A 577 -23.49 13.67 -14.82
CA LEU A 577 -24.18 12.50 -15.39
C LEU A 577 -23.93 12.33 -16.89
N SER A 578 -23.97 13.44 -17.64
CA SER A 578 -23.65 13.40 -19.08
C SER A 578 -22.22 12.93 -19.33
N ASP A 579 -21.26 13.43 -18.56
CA ASP A 579 -19.85 13.03 -18.68
C ASP A 579 -19.66 11.54 -18.30
N LEU A 580 -20.34 11.07 -17.24
CA LEU A 580 -20.29 9.66 -16.80
C LEU A 580 -20.80 8.71 -17.91
N VAL A 581 -21.90 9.07 -18.57
CA VAL A 581 -22.43 8.28 -19.71
C VAL A 581 -21.42 8.25 -20.85
N GLN A 582 -20.81 9.40 -21.19
CA GLN A 582 -19.79 9.48 -22.26
C GLN A 582 -18.56 8.64 -21.93
N MET A 583 -18.18 8.55 -20.65
CA MET A 583 -17.07 7.71 -20.17
C MET A 583 -17.41 6.23 -20.01
N ARG A 584 -18.61 5.81 -20.37
CA ARG A 584 -19.11 4.41 -20.21
C ARG A 584 -19.15 3.98 -18.74
N ALA A 585 -19.45 4.90 -17.84
CA ALA A 585 -19.56 4.61 -16.41
C ALA A 585 -20.78 3.71 -16.11
N ILE A 586 -20.62 2.87 -15.10
CA ILE A 586 -21.71 2.15 -14.45
C ILE A 586 -21.90 2.82 -13.09
N PHE A 587 -23.00 3.51 -12.86
CA PHE A 587 -23.20 4.30 -11.64
C PHE A 587 -24.57 4.10 -11.03
N ASP A 588 -24.63 4.26 -9.71
CA ASP A 588 -25.86 4.19 -8.93
C ASP A 588 -26.68 5.47 -9.06
N PRO A 589 -27.97 5.44 -8.73
CA PRO A 589 -28.78 6.64 -8.70
C PRO A 589 -28.15 7.72 -7.82
N PRO A 590 -28.02 8.97 -8.32
CA PRO A 590 -27.38 10.03 -7.58
C PRO A 590 -28.14 10.39 -6.31
N GLN A 591 -27.42 10.81 -5.29
CA GLN A 591 -27.98 11.26 -4.02
C GLN A 591 -27.90 12.79 -3.95
N LEU A 592 -29.01 13.42 -3.56
CA LEU A 592 -29.10 14.86 -3.30
C LEU A 592 -29.07 15.06 -1.78
N GLY A 593 -28.12 15.84 -1.30
CA GLY A 593 -27.98 16.18 0.12
C GLY A 593 -27.72 17.68 0.28
N GLY A 594 -28.75 18.46 0.61
CA GLY A 594 -28.66 19.91 0.67
C GLY A 594 -28.41 20.51 -0.71
N ASP A 595 -27.29 21.24 -0.88
CA ASP A 595 -26.83 21.84 -2.12
C ASP A 595 -25.82 20.97 -2.89
N ARG A 596 -25.60 19.72 -2.44
CA ARG A 596 -24.61 18.79 -3.00
C ARG A 596 -25.26 17.64 -3.73
N PHE A 597 -24.69 17.33 -4.88
CA PHE A 597 -24.98 16.18 -5.71
C PHE A 597 -23.84 15.16 -5.54
N VAL A 598 -24.16 13.92 -5.17
CA VAL A 598 -23.22 12.83 -4.98
C VAL A 598 -23.62 11.67 -5.88
N VAL A 599 -22.66 11.14 -6.62
CA VAL A 599 -22.84 9.94 -7.44
C VAL A 599 -21.68 8.97 -7.22
N GLU A 600 -22.01 7.70 -7.04
CA GLU A 600 -21.07 6.60 -6.91
C GLU A 600 -21.16 5.67 -8.11
N GLY A 601 -20.03 5.06 -8.51
CA GLY A 601 -20.05 4.18 -9.66
C GLY A 601 -18.68 3.66 -10.03
N ARG A 602 -18.60 2.97 -11.17
CA ARG A 602 -17.38 2.44 -11.74
C ARG A 602 -17.08 3.07 -13.09
N LEU A 603 -15.84 3.52 -13.29
CA LEU A 603 -15.36 4.14 -14.53
C LEU A 603 -14.25 3.30 -15.15
N PRO A 604 -14.23 3.08 -16.48
CA PRO A 604 -13.05 2.56 -17.16
C PRO A 604 -11.89 3.55 -17.02
N VAL A 605 -10.70 3.05 -16.68
CA VAL A 605 -9.48 3.88 -16.57
C VAL A 605 -9.21 4.61 -17.89
N ALA A 606 -9.36 3.90 -19.02
CA ALA A 606 -9.07 4.43 -20.35
C ALA A 606 -9.84 5.70 -20.71
N THR A 607 -11.05 5.87 -20.19
CA THR A 607 -11.94 7.01 -20.52
C THR A 607 -11.97 8.09 -19.46
N SER A 608 -11.30 7.88 -18.31
CA SER A 608 -11.41 8.74 -17.13
C SER A 608 -10.10 9.40 -16.68
N LEU A 609 -8.99 9.19 -17.39
CA LEU A 609 -7.67 9.70 -17.01
C LEU A 609 -7.64 11.22 -16.76
N ASP A 610 -8.26 12.00 -17.62
CA ASP A 610 -8.26 13.47 -17.54
C ASP A 610 -9.48 14.03 -16.78
N TYR A 611 -10.37 13.14 -16.31
CA TYR A 611 -11.63 13.59 -15.73
C TYR A 611 -11.49 14.38 -14.42
N PRO A 612 -10.55 14.07 -13.52
CA PRO A 612 -10.32 14.89 -12.32
C PRO A 612 -10.01 16.35 -12.64
N VAL A 613 -9.18 16.60 -13.65
CA VAL A 613 -8.82 17.94 -14.12
C VAL A 613 -10.02 18.64 -14.74
N LYS A 614 -10.77 17.94 -15.60
CA LYS A 614 -12.00 18.42 -16.22
C LYS A 614 -13.05 18.78 -15.18
N LEU A 615 -13.25 17.93 -14.17
CA LEU A 615 -14.21 18.14 -13.08
C LEU A 615 -13.86 19.38 -12.26
N SER A 616 -12.59 19.54 -11.90
CA SER A 616 -12.09 20.70 -11.15
C SER A 616 -12.31 21.98 -11.94
N ALA A 617 -11.92 22.02 -13.21
CA ALA A 617 -12.11 23.18 -14.08
C ALA A 617 -13.60 23.53 -14.25
N MET A 618 -14.47 22.54 -14.50
CA MET A 618 -15.91 22.70 -14.68
C MET A 618 -16.61 23.26 -13.44
N SER A 619 -16.19 22.80 -12.26
CA SER A 619 -16.84 23.14 -10.99
C SER A 619 -16.20 24.34 -10.28
N GLY A 620 -15.17 24.96 -10.89
CA GLY A 620 -14.39 26.05 -10.26
C GLY A 620 -13.68 25.58 -8.99
N GLY A 621 -13.14 24.35 -8.99
CA GLY A 621 -12.45 23.74 -7.86
C GLY A 621 -13.38 23.18 -6.76
N ARG A 622 -14.71 23.26 -6.92
CA ARG A 622 -15.68 22.80 -5.91
C ARG A 622 -16.10 21.34 -6.07
N GLY A 623 -15.79 20.73 -7.22
CA GLY A 623 -16.04 19.30 -7.47
C GLY A 623 -14.91 18.45 -6.92
N VAL A 624 -15.28 17.40 -6.22
CA VAL A 624 -14.35 16.40 -5.68
C VAL A 624 -14.65 15.06 -6.33
N ILE A 625 -13.62 14.41 -6.84
CA ILE A 625 -13.67 13.03 -7.27
C ILE A 625 -12.67 12.22 -6.46
N THR A 626 -13.13 11.12 -5.94
CA THR A 626 -12.29 10.18 -5.23
C THR A 626 -12.40 8.83 -5.93
N SER A 627 -11.28 8.14 -6.07
CA SER A 627 -11.23 6.89 -6.82
C SER A 627 -10.37 5.85 -6.12
N SER A 628 -10.75 4.59 -6.31
CA SER A 628 -9.96 3.41 -5.92
C SER A 628 -10.03 2.37 -7.03
N PHE A 629 -9.12 1.39 -7.02
CA PHE A 629 -9.17 0.31 -8.00
C PHE A 629 -10.44 -0.54 -7.79
N GLY A 630 -11.25 -0.65 -8.83
CA GLY A 630 -12.55 -1.35 -8.84
C GLY A 630 -12.54 -2.72 -9.52
N GLY A 631 -11.35 -3.29 -9.78
CA GLY A 631 -11.21 -4.58 -10.46
C GLY A 631 -11.11 -4.46 -11.98
N TYR A 632 -11.20 -5.59 -12.66
CA TYR A 632 -11.23 -5.70 -14.11
C TYR A 632 -12.61 -6.15 -14.58
N GLN A 633 -13.03 -5.71 -15.77
CA GLN A 633 -14.26 -6.18 -16.43
C GLN A 633 -14.02 -6.45 -17.91
N PRO A 634 -14.85 -7.27 -18.56
CA PRO A 634 -14.77 -7.47 -20.00
C PRO A 634 -14.90 -6.14 -20.75
N SER A 635 -13.94 -5.87 -21.65
CA SER A 635 -13.99 -4.69 -22.50
C SER A 635 -15.10 -4.81 -23.55
N PRO A 636 -15.74 -3.69 -23.92
CA PRO A 636 -16.68 -3.69 -25.05
C PRO A 636 -15.99 -4.16 -26.35
N PRO A 637 -16.74 -4.75 -27.30
CA PRO A 637 -16.17 -5.30 -28.54
C PRO A 637 -15.47 -4.28 -29.45
N ASP A 638 -15.81 -3.00 -29.31
CA ASP A 638 -15.19 -1.88 -30.04
C ASP A 638 -13.85 -1.44 -29.45
N VAL A 639 -13.52 -1.86 -28.22
CA VAL A 639 -12.23 -1.60 -27.60
C VAL A 639 -11.22 -2.65 -28.09
N GLN A 640 -10.29 -2.23 -28.91
CA GLN A 640 -9.17 -3.05 -29.36
C GLN A 640 -7.89 -2.56 -28.69
N ALA A 641 -7.30 -3.38 -27.83
CA ALA A 641 -6.05 -3.12 -27.18
C ALA A 641 -5.14 -4.33 -27.31
N GLU A 642 -4.30 -4.31 -28.33
CA GLU A 642 -3.26 -5.30 -28.54
C GLU A 642 -1.91 -4.74 -28.09
N ARG A 643 -1.13 -5.56 -27.43
CA ARG A 643 0.25 -5.26 -27.07
C ARG A 643 1.17 -6.14 -27.89
N ARG A 644 2.18 -5.53 -28.51
CA ARG A 644 3.22 -6.30 -29.17
C ARG A 644 3.80 -7.33 -28.21
N ARG A 645 3.77 -8.60 -28.63
CA ARG A 645 4.35 -9.68 -27.83
C ARG A 645 5.85 -9.50 -27.71
N ARG A 646 6.36 -9.71 -26.52
CA ARG A 646 7.78 -9.70 -26.21
C ARG A 646 8.36 -11.09 -26.42
N GLY A 647 9.50 -11.16 -27.06
CA GLY A 647 10.15 -12.42 -27.39
C GLY A 647 9.38 -13.25 -28.43
N VAL A 648 9.85 -14.47 -28.65
CA VAL A 648 9.27 -15.36 -29.67
C VAL A 648 7.94 -15.94 -29.17
N ASN A 649 6.92 -15.93 -30.03
CA ASN A 649 5.62 -16.49 -29.71
C ASN A 649 5.71 -18.03 -29.57
N PRO A 650 5.27 -18.61 -28.43
CA PRO A 650 5.25 -20.06 -28.24
C PRO A 650 4.37 -20.83 -29.24
N LEU A 651 3.45 -20.15 -29.94
CA LEU A 651 2.68 -20.75 -31.02
C LEU A 651 3.56 -21.03 -32.26
N ASP A 652 4.63 -20.26 -32.49
CA ASP A 652 5.67 -20.60 -33.46
C ASP A 652 6.70 -21.51 -32.79
N GLN A 653 6.32 -22.79 -32.64
CA GLN A 653 7.07 -23.76 -31.84
C GLN A 653 8.53 -23.87 -32.29
N SER A 654 8.81 -23.87 -33.57
CA SER A 654 10.17 -24.01 -34.11
C SER A 654 11.09 -22.87 -33.67
N LYS A 655 10.64 -21.64 -33.86
CA LYS A 655 11.41 -20.45 -33.42
C LYS A 655 11.51 -20.37 -31.91
N TYR A 656 10.42 -20.70 -31.19
CA TYR A 656 10.40 -20.66 -29.75
C TYR A 656 11.39 -21.63 -29.11
N ILE A 657 11.44 -22.88 -29.61
CA ILE A 657 12.41 -23.89 -29.16
C ILE A 657 13.84 -23.39 -29.35
N LEU A 658 14.15 -22.84 -30.55
CA LEU A 658 15.48 -22.30 -30.86
C LEU A 658 15.85 -21.14 -29.92
N ALA A 659 14.92 -20.22 -29.66
CA ALA A 659 15.13 -19.08 -28.78
C ALA A 659 15.40 -19.51 -27.35
N VAL A 660 14.56 -20.37 -26.77
CA VAL A 660 14.70 -20.82 -25.37
C VAL A 660 15.98 -21.64 -25.18
N ARG A 661 16.38 -22.44 -26.16
CA ARG A 661 17.65 -23.20 -26.14
C ARG A 661 18.87 -22.35 -26.48
N LYS A 662 18.73 -21.02 -26.65
CA LYS A 662 19.82 -20.09 -27.04
C LYS A 662 20.51 -20.48 -28.34
N ALA A 663 19.81 -21.13 -29.24
CA ALA A 663 20.32 -21.47 -30.58
C ALA A 663 20.09 -20.36 -31.62
N LEU A 664 19.38 -19.28 -31.21
CA LEU A 664 19.19 -18.05 -32.01
C LEU A 664 20.16 -16.94 -31.59
N SER A 665 21.24 -17.25 -30.88
CA SER A 665 22.26 -16.25 -30.59
C SER A 665 23.02 -15.89 -31.84
N THR A 666 22.61 -14.85 -32.51
CA THR A 666 23.47 -13.91 -33.26
C THR A 666 22.78 -12.56 -33.32
#